data_97c5fe830b5033cfee7b8de2f32fe77a
#
_entry.id   97c5fe830b5033cfee7b8de2f32fe77a
#
_cell.length_a   1.000
_cell.length_b   1.000
_cell.length_c   1.000
_cell.angle_alpha   90.00
_cell.angle_beta   90.00
_cell.angle_gamma   90.00
#
_symmetry.space_group_name_H-M   'P 1'
#
loop_
_entity.id
_entity.type
_entity.pdbx_description
1 polymer ?
#
loop_
_entity_poly.entity_id
_entity_poly.type
_entity_poly.pdbx_seq_one_letter_code
_entity_poly.pdbx_strand_id
1 'polypeptide(L)'
;MGRDLKYTRNIGIAAHIDAGKTTTTERILFYTGKTHKLGETHQGTSQMDWMEQEAERGITITSAATTCNWNFPTDQGNVLPETKGYHFNIIDTPGHVDFTVEVNRSLRVLDGLVFLFSAVDGVEPQSETNWRLADNYKVARMGFVNKMDRQGADFLAVCRQVKEMLGSNAVPIVLPIGAEEDFKGVVDLIKNRAIVWHEDTQGMTFDVVPIPDDMKDEVLEYRQNLVENVAEYDESLLEKFFEDPDSITEEEINEALRKATIDLSIIPMTCGSSFKNKGVQFMLDAVCKYLPSPLDKDDIKGTDPKTDTEITRKPDVNEPFAALAFKIATDPYVGRLAFFRAYSGRLDAGSYVLNTRSDSKERISRIYQMHANKQNPVEYIEAGDIGAAVGFKDIKTGDTLCDEKNPIVLESMIFPDPVIGIAVEPKTKADQDKMGNALAKLAEEDPTFQVKTDEASGQTIISGMGELHLDIIVDRLRREFKVEVNQGQPQVEYKESLTAVANHREVYKKQTGGRGKFADIVFEIGPADEGKTGLEFINEIKGGNIPKEFIPSVEKGFKEAMKNGPLAGFEIEGIKVTLKDGSFHPVDSDQLSFELAAKLGFKEAGKAAKPVIMEPIMKLEVVTPEEYMGDIVGDLNRRRGTVNGMDDRNNAKVIKAFVPLAEMFGYVTSLRTLSSGRATSSMEFEKYEPAPQNVAEEVIAKARG
;
A
#
# COMPACT_ATOMS: atom_id res chain seq x y z
N MET A 1 -8.97 -18.06 -28.72
CA MET A 1 -7.58 -18.25 -28.31
C MET A 1 -7.37 -17.36 -27.08
N GLY A 2 -6.89 -17.91 -25.97
CA GLY A 2 -6.54 -17.13 -24.78
C GLY A 2 -5.48 -16.08 -25.08
N ARG A 3 -5.40 -15.05 -24.25
CA ARG A 3 -4.41 -13.98 -24.39
C ARG A 3 -3.01 -14.55 -24.13
N ASP A 4 -2.03 -14.15 -24.94
CA ASP A 4 -0.64 -14.51 -24.68
C ASP A 4 -0.08 -13.64 -23.53
N LEU A 5 0.15 -14.27 -22.38
CA LEU A 5 0.63 -13.59 -21.16
C LEU A 5 2.01 -12.96 -21.31
N LYS A 6 2.81 -13.40 -22.26
CA LYS A 6 4.11 -12.77 -22.58
C LYS A 6 3.97 -11.27 -22.91
N TYR A 7 2.83 -10.89 -23.51
CA TYR A 7 2.52 -9.51 -23.90
C TYR A 7 1.55 -8.82 -22.93
N THR A 8 1.40 -9.33 -21.72
CA THR A 8 0.61 -8.68 -20.65
C THR A 8 1.54 -7.97 -19.67
N ARG A 9 1.15 -6.77 -19.23
CA ARG A 9 1.85 -5.99 -18.21
C ARG A 9 0.88 -5.50 -17.15
N ASN A 10 1.03 -5.99 -15.94
CA ASN A 10 0.31 -5.52 -14.76
C ASN A 10 1.19 -4.54 -14.03
N ILE A 11 1.01 -3.26 -14.27
CA ILE A 11 1.88 -2.20 -13.80
C ILE A 11 1.17 -1.19 -12.91
N GLY A 12 1.88 -0.70 -11.91
CA GLY A 12 1.50 0.46 -11.13
C GLY A 12 2.21 1.71 -11.59
N ILE A 13 1.59 2.84 -11.34
CA ILE A 13 2.23 4.15 -11.45
C ILE A 13 2.24 4.76 -10.05
N ALA A 14 3.42 4.92 -9.48
CA ALA A 14 3.64 5.51 -8.18
C ALA A 14 4.48 6.80 -8.30
N ALA A 15 4.22 7.73 -7.42
CA ALA A 15 4.92 9.00 -7.38
C ALA A 15 4.72 9.66 -6.02
N HIS A 16 5.57 10.61 -5.67
CA HIS A 16 5.25 11.55 -4.61
C HIS A 16 4.20 12.58 -5.10
N ILE A 17 3.66 13.35 -4.18
CA ILE A 17 2.70 14.41 -4.48
C ILE A 17 3.36 15.40 -5.46
N ASP A 18 2.60 15.86 -6.43
CA ASP A 18 3.03 16.83 -7.45
C ASP A 18 4.13 16.36 -8.41
N ALA A 19 4.57 15.11 -8.43
CA ALA A 19 5.51 14.61 -9.45
C ALA A 19 4.91 14.53 -10.87
N GLY A 20 3.63 14.81 -11.01
CA GLY A 20 2.92 14.80 -12.28
C GLY A 20 2.35 13.43 -12.65
N LYS A 21 2.01 12.61 -11.66
CA LYS A 21 1.44 11.28 -11.83
C LYS A 21 0.18 11.29 -12.68
N THR A 22 -0.84 12.05 -12.29
CA THR A 22 -2.11 12.14 -13.02
C THR A 22 -1.92 12.61 -14.45
N THR A 23 -1.08 13.64 -14.66
CA THR A 23 -0.76 14.12 -16.02
C THR A 23 -0.11 13.00 -16.85
N THR A 24 0.81 12.24 -16.28
CA THR A 24 1.47 11.13 -16.99
C THR A 24 0.47 10.03 -17.34
N THR A 25 -0.39 9.65 -16.41
CA THR A 25 -1.42 8.63 -16.65
C THR A 25 -2.41 9.07 -17.73
N GLU A 26 -2.85 10.33 -17.73
CA GLU A 26 -3.71 10.89 -18.78
C GLU A 26 -3.01 10.88 -20.15
N ARG A 27 -1.69 11.10 -20.23
CA ARG A 27 -0.92 10.98 -21.48
C ARG A 27 -0.85 9.53 -21.95
N ILE A 28 -0.68 8.57 -21.05
CA ILE A 28 -0.74 7.14 -21.38
C ILE A 28 -2.10 6.79 -22.00
N LEU A 29 -3.20 7.23 -21.38
CA LEU A 29 -4.55 7.00 -21.91
C LEU A 29 -4.77 7.62 -23.30
N PHE A 30 -4.23 8.80 -23.51
CA PHE A 30 -4.28 9.47 -24.80
C PHE A 30 -3.51 8.70 -25.89
N TYR A 31 -2.24 8.36 -25.64
CA TYR A 31 -1.42 7.64 -26.61
C TYR A 31 -1.88 6.22 -26.88
N THR A 32 -2.55 5.59 -25.94
CA THR A 32 -3.15 4.26 -26.12
C THR A 32 -4.55 4.30 -26.74
N GLY A 33 -5.04 5.50 -27.11
CA GLY A 33 -6.33 5.68 -27.78
C GLY A 33 -7.56 5.46 -26.89
N LYS A 34 -7.38 5.45 -25.57
CA LYS A 34 -8.50 5.33 -24.60
C LYS A 34 -9.25 6.64 -24.41
N THR A 35 -8.58 7.77 -24.63
CA THR A 35 -9.18 9.10 -24.60
C THR A 35 -8.87 9.84 -25.89
N HIS A 36 -9.78 10.70 -26.32
CA HIS A 36 -9.61 11.55 -27.50
C HIS A 36 -9.14 12.97 -27.17
N LYS A 37 -9.08 13.30 -25.87
CA LYS A 37 -8.65 14.60 -25.38
C LYS A 37 -7.65 14.38 -24.26
N LEU A 38 -6.67 15.27 -24.19
CA LEU A 38 -5.73 15.33 -23.06
C LEU A 38 -6.48 15.84 -21.83
N GLY A 39 -6.52 15.03 -20.77
CA GLY A 39 -7.02 15.44 -19.47
C GLY A 39 -5.99 16.29 -18.73
N GLU A 40 -6.42 17.34 -18.05
CA GLU A 40 -5.58 18.24 -17.25
C GLU A 40 -6.09 18.30 -15.82
N THR A 41 -5.21 18.05 -14.86
CA THR A 41 -5.54 18.04 -13.42
C THR A 41 -6.05 19.39 -12.95
N HIS A 42 -5.37 20.47 -13.35
CA HIS A 42 -5.75 21.83 -12.96
C HIS A 42 -7.09 22.31 -13.55
N GLN A 43 -7.60 21.64 -14.56
CA GLN A 43 -8.89 21.95 -15.19
C GLN A 43 -10.00 21.00 -14.74
N GLY A 44 -9.72 20.03 -13.84
CA GLY A 44 -10.68 19.02 -13.38
C GLY A 44 -11.18 18.10 -14.50
N THR A 45 -10.43 17.95 -15.58
CA THR A 45 -10.80 17.12 -16.76
C THR A 45 -10.14 15.75 -16.77
N SER A 46 -9.40 15.38 -15.72
CA SER A 46 -8.78 14.06 -15.54
C SER A 46 -9.84 12.96 -15.47
N GLN A 47 -9.56 11.81 -16.11
CA GLN A 47 -10.43 10.65 -16.07
C GLN A 47 -10.07 9.68 -14.94
N MET A 48 -8.80 9.66 -14.52
CA MET A 48 -8.33 8.75 -13.47
C MET A 48 -8.66 9.29 -12.08
N ASP A 49 -8.55 10.59 -11.85
CA ASP A 49 -9.00 11.25 -10.62
C ASP A 49 -10.48 11.62 -10.77
N TRP A 50 -11.34 10.63 -10.68
CA TRP A 50 -12.77 10.76 -10.98
C TRP A 50 -13.62 11.25 -9.79
N MET A 51 -13.07 11.19 -8.58
CA MET A 51 -13.74 11.73 -7.40
C MET A 51 -13.64 13.27 -7.38
N GLU A 52 -14.73 13.95 -7.04
CA GLU A 52 -14.73 15.41 -6.89
C GLU A 52 -13.63 15.88 -5.92
N GLN A 53 -13.40 15.14 -4.85
CA GLN A 53 -12.37 15.43 -3.84
C GLN A 53 -10.96 15.32 -4.39
N GLU A 54 -10.70 14.38 -5.29
CA GLU A 54 -9.41 14.23 -5.97
C GLU A 54 -9.16 15.43 -6.88
N ALA A 55 -10.17 15.82 -7.67
CA ALA A 55 -10.10 16.96 -8.56
C ALA A 55 -9.94 18.30 -7.81
N GLU A 56 -10.66 18.51 -6.71
CA GLU A 56 -10.59 19.73 -5.89
C GLU A 56 -9.25 19.86 -5.14
N ARG A 57 -8.70 18.76 -4.64
CA ARG A 57 -7.46 18.75 -3.84
C ARG A 57 -6.21 18.55 -4.69
N GLY A 58 -6.35 18.12 -5.95
CA GLY A 58 -5.25 17.82 -6.85
C GLY A 58 -4.42 16.59 -6.43
N ILE A 59 -5.00 15.67 -5.65
CA ILE A 59 -4.34 14.47 -5.16
C ILE A 59 -5.16 13.22 -5.50
N THR A 60 -4.49 12.11 -5.80
CA THR A 60 -5.14 10.81 -5.93
C THR A 60 -5.38 10.22 -4.54
N ILE A 61 -6.62 9.87 -4.25
CA ILE A 61 -7.07 9.32 -2.96
C ILE A 61 -7.23 7.80 -3.08
N THR A 62 -7.90 7.35 -4.14
CA THR A 62 -8.18 5.94 -4.37
C THR A 62 -7.42 5.41 -5.58
N SER A 63 -6.95 4.16 -5.51
CA SER A 63 -6.35 3.50 -6.67
C SER A 63 -7.38 3.32 -7.77
N ALA A 64 -7.08 3.80 -8.97
CA ALA A 64 -7.90 3.57 -10.15
C ALA A 64 -7.24 2.56 -11.06
N ALA A 65 -8.01 1.60 -11.57
CA ALA A 65 -7.54 0.59 -12.50
C ALA A 65 -8.00 0.92 -13.92
N THR A 66 -7.12 0.80 -14.89
CA THR A 66 -7.43 1.01 -16.31
C THR A 66 -6.72 -0.01 -17.17
N THR A 67 -7.45 -0.51 -18.17
CA THR A 67 -6.92 -1.43 -19.18
C THR A 67 -6.71 -0.69 -20.49
N CYS A 68 -5.51 -0.81 -21.07
CA CYS A 68 -5.19 -0.25 -22.38
C CYS A 68 -4.25 -1.17 -23.17
N ASN A 69 -4.02 -0.84 -24.44
CA ASN A 69 -3.15 -1.62 -25.31
C ASN A 69 -2.06 -0.71 -25.91
N TRP A 70 -0.87 -1.26 -26.07
CA TRP A 70 0.26 -0.58 -26.70
C TRP A 70 0.91 -1.48 -27.73
N ASN A 71 1.21 -0.95 -28.91
CA ASN A 71 1.88 -1.69 -29.99
C ASN A 71 3.39 -1.49 -29.90
N PHE A 72 4.14 -2.61 -29.84
CA PHE A 72 5.60 -2.56 -29.74
C PHE A 72 6.23 -3.84 -30.36
N PRO A 73 7.41 -3.77 -31.01
CA PRO A 73 8.10 -2.54 -31.45
C PRO A 73 7.36 -1.86 -32.62
N THR A 74 7.63 -0.56 -32.78
CA THR A 74 7.13 0.23 -33.92
C THR A 74 8.26 1.07 -34.49
N ASP A 75 8.15 1.47 -35.76
CA ASP A 75 9.02 2.47 -36.37
C ASP A 75 8.28 3.81 -36.44
N GLN A 76 8.68 4.76 -35.60
CA GLN A 76 8.02 6.07 -35.47
C GLN A 76 6.48 5.97 -35.36
N GLY A 77 6.00 4.99 -34.59
CA GLY A 77 4.56 4.70 -34.44
C GLY A 77 3.96 3.82 -35.55
N ASN A 78 4.68 3.52 -36.61
CA ASN A 78 4.23 2.62 -37.68
C ASN A 78 4.41 1.16 -37.27
N VAL A 79 3.40 0.33 -37.57
CA VAL A 79 3.41 -1.10 -37.31
C VAL A 79 4.43 -1.81 -38.20
N LEU A 80 5.26 -2.64 -37.60
CA LEU A 80 6.24 -3.51 -38.24
C LEU A 80 5.71 -4.96 -38.29
N PRO A 81 6.30 -5.86 -39.11
CA PRO A 81 5.91 -7.26 -39.13
C PRO A 81 6.03 -7.97 -37.77
N GLU A 82 7.01 -7.59 -36.96
CA GLU A 82 7.28 -8.10 -35.61
C GLU A 82 6.45 -7.43 -34.50
N THR A 83 5.70 -6.37 -34.81
CA THR A 83 4.88 -5.65 -33.85
C THR A 83 3.89 -6.58 -33.14
N LYS A 84 3.85 -6.50 -31.82
CA LYS A 84 2.88 -7.17 -30.95
C LYS A 84 2.04 -6.16 -30.20
N GLY A 85 0.79 -6.47 -30.01
CA GLY A 85 -0.10 -5.72 -29.13
C GLY A 85 0.11 -6.13 -27.68
N TYR A 86 0.67 -5.24 -26.88
CA TYR A 86 0.80 -5.44 -25.44
C TYR A 86 -0.49 -5.00 -24.75
N HIS A 87 -0.92 -5.81 -23.80
CA HIS A 87 -2.06 -5.52 -22.94
C HIS A 87 -1.58 -5.01 -21.59
N PHE A 88 -1.97 -3.79 -21.23
CA PHE A 88 -1.61 -3.18 -19.97
C PHE A 88 -2.82 -3.11 -19.04
N ASN A 89 -2.65 -3.60 -17.82
CA ASN A 89 -3.48 -3.26 -16.68
C ASN A 89 -2.69 -2.28 -15.83
N ILE A 90 -3.16 -1.05 -15.78
CA ILE A 90 -2.49 0.05 -15.06
C ILE A 90 -3.29 0.33 -13.79
N ILE A 91 -2.61 0.33 -12.64
CA ILE A 91 -3.16 0.78 -11.38
C ILE A 91 -2.46 2.08 -11.00
N ASP A 92 -3.23 3.16 -10.96
CA ASP A 92 -2.78 4.46 -10.50
C ASP A 92 -2.88 4.51 -8.96
N THR A 93 -1.75 4.70 -8.27
CA THR A 93 -1.68 4.64 -6.81
C THR A 93 -1.62 6.03 -6.18
N PRO A 94 -2.22 6.24 -4.98
CA PRO A 94 -2.06 7.49 -4.25
C PRO A 94 -0.61 7.80 -3.92
N GLY A 95 -0.30 9.10 -3.85
CA GLY A 95 1.03 9.59 -3.43
C GLY A 95 1.10 10.00 -1.96
N HIS A 96 -0.03 10.16 -1.26
CA HIS A 96 -0.08 10.67 0.10
C HIS A 96 0.05 9.55 1.14
N VAL A 97 0.79 9.81 2.23
CA VAL A 97 1.07 8.82 3.29
C VAL A 97 -0.18 8.28 4.00
N ASP A 98 -1.23 9.07 4.15
CA ASP A 98 -2.49 8.63 4.76
C ASP A 98 -3.19 7.53 3.94
N PHE A 99 -2.82 7.39 2.66
CA PHE A 99 -3.34 6.38 1.74
C PHE A 99 -2.34 5.28 1.39
N THR A 100 -1.32 5.09 2.22
CA THR A 100 -0.30 4.03 2.05
C THR A 100 -0.93 2.64 1.93
N VAL A 101 -2.09 2.42 2.54
CA VAL A 101 -2.85 1.17 2.38
C VAL A 101 -3.28 0.90 0.94
N GLU A 102 -3.67 1.93 0.20
CA GLU A 102 -4.01 1.81 -1.23
C GLU A 102 -2.79 1.41 -2.05
N VAL A 103 -1.63 1.98 -1.74
CA VAL A 103 -0.35 1.61 -2.36
C VAL A 103 -0.01 0.16 -2.05
N ASN A 104 -0.10 -0.23 -0.79
CA ASN A 104 0.20 -1.58 -0.31
C ASN A 104 -0.66 -2.65 -1.02
N ARG A 105 -1.99 -2.46 -1.05
CA ARG A 105 -2.89 -3.40 -1.77
C ARG A 105 -2.58 -3.48 -3.27
N SER A 106 -2.27 -2.35 -3.89
CA SER A 106 -1.93 -2.32 -5.32
C SER A 106 -0.62 -3.04 -5.60
N LEU A 107 0.43 -2.77 -4.84
CA LEU A 107 1.75 -3.42 -5.00
C LEU A 107 1.68 -4.94 -4.83
N ARG A 108 0.79 -5.44 -3.98
CA ARG A 108 0.60 -6.90 -3.78
C ARG A 108 0.20 -7.64 -5.05
N VAL A 109 -0.50 -6.98 -5.96
CA VAL A 109 -1.05 -7.60 -7.17
C VAL A 109 -0.37 -7.14 -8.46
N LEU A 110 0.63 -6.27 -8.38
CA LEU A 110 1.38 -5.78 -9.53
C LEU A 110 2.61 -6.63 -9.81
N ASP A 111 2.99 -6.72 -11.09
CA ASP A 111 4.23 -7.35 -11.52
C ASP A 111 5.35 -6.33 -11.69
N GLY A 112 5.02 -5.12 -12.11
CA GLY A 112 5.96 -4.05 -12.34
C GLY A 112 5.45 -2.68 -11.89
N LEU A 113 6.35 -1.73 -11.75
CA LEU A 113 6.06 -0.39 -11.27
C LEU A 113 6.84 0.64 -12.11
N VAL A 114 6.15 1.68 -12.55
CA VAL A 114 6.77 2.90 -13.04
C VAL A 114 6.76 3.92 -11.92
N PHE A 115 7.94 4.31 -11.46
CA PHE A 115 8.08 5.28 -10.39
C PHE A 115 8.43 6.64 -10.97
N LEU A 116 7.57 7.63 -10.75
CA LEU A 116 7.78 9.00 -11.21
C LEU A 116 8.52 9.82 -10.16
N PHE A 117 9.57 10.49 -10.60
CA PHE A 117 10.30 11.49 -9.83
C PHE A 117 10.12 12.85 -10.48
N SER A 118 10.15 13.92 -9.70
CA SER A 118 10.27 15.27 -10.22
C SER A 118 11.75 15.56 -10.53
N ALA A 119 12.04 16.09 -11.71
CA ALA A 119 13.41 16.49 -12.09
C ALA A 119 13.96 17.64 -11.22
N VAL A 120 13.07 18.39 -10.56
CA VAL A 120 13.42 19.52 -9.68
C VAL A 120 13.51 19.08 -8.23
N ASP A 121 12.50 18.35 -7.75
CA ASP A 121 12.37 18.00 -6.33
C ASP A 121 13.14 16.71 -5.97
N GLY A 122 13.36 15.84 -6.94
CA GLY A 122 14.14 14.61 -6.79
C GLY A 122 13.43 13.53 -5.97
N VAL A 123 14.19 12.85 -5.10
CA VAL A 123 13.66 11.83 -4.19
C VAL A 123 13.12 12.51 -2.94
N GLU A 124 11.83 12.36 -2.71
CA GLU A 124 11.15 12.89 -1.52
C GLU A 124 10.81 11.79 -0.50
N PRO A 125 10.44 12.15 0.74
CA PRO A 125 10.14 11.22 1.83
C PRO A 125 9.12 10.13 1.46
N GLN A 126 8.05 10.53 0.80
CA GLN A 126 7.01 9.61 0.35
C GLN A 126 7.52 8.62 -0.70
N SER A 127 8.52 9.04 -1.49
CA SER A 127 9.20 8.14 -2.44
C SER A 127 9.88 7.00 -1.71
N GLU A 128 10.55 7.28 -0.58
CA GLU A 128 11.25 6.26 0.21
C GLU A 128 10.27 5.21 0.76
N THR A 129 9.15 5.65 1.34
CA THR A 129 8.13 4.74 1.89
C THR A 129 7.54 3.83 0.80
N ASN A 130 7.13 4.40 -0.33
CA ASN A 130 6.57 3.63 -1.44
C ASN A 130 7.62 2.70 -2.08
N TRP A 131 8.87 3.14 -2.12
CA TRP A 131 9.98 2.32 -2.62
C TRP A 131 10.24 1.11 -1.74
N ARG A 132 10.29 1.30 -0.42
CA ARG A 132 10.43 0.21 0.56
C ARG A 132 9.28 -0.79 0.49
N LEU A 133 8.04 -0.32 0.31
CA LEU A 133 6.90 -1.22 0.09
C LEU A 133 7.06 -2.04 -1.20
N ALA A 134 7.55 -1.42 -2.27
CA ALA A 134 7.83 -2.14 -3.51
C ALA A 134 8.96 -3.18 -3.35
N ASP A 135 9.95 -2.93 -2.50
CA ASP A 135 10.99 -3.90 -2.13
C ASP A 135 10.39 -5.09 -1.37
N ASN A 136 9.51 -4.85 -0.41
CA ASN A 136 8.86 -5.90 0.39
C ASN A 136 8.07 -6.87 -0.50
N TYR A 137 7.41 -6.38 -1.54
CA TYR A 137 6.68 -7.21 -2.50
C TYR A 137 7.52 -7.66 -3.70
N LYS A 138 8.81 -7.34 -3.74
CA LYS A 138 9.73 -7.67 -4.84
C LYS A 138 9.16 -7.25 -6.21
N VAL A 139 8.64 -6.05 -6.30
CA VAL A 139 8.08 -5.50 -7.53
C VAL A 139 9.20 -4.89 -8.37
N ALA A 140 9.40 -5.43 -9.58
CA ALA A 140 10.33 -4.86 -10.55
C ALA A 140 9.90 -3.45 -10.95
N ARG A 141 10.85 -2.54 -11.10
CA ARG A 141 10.52 -1.14 -11.34
C ARG A 141 11.47 -0.44 -12.29
N MET A 142 10.97 0.63 -12.88
CA MET A 142 11.74 1.61 -13.64
C MET A 142 11.41 3.02 -13.16
N GLY A 143 12.35 3.94 -13.34
CA GLY A 143 12.16 5.35 -13.00
C GLY A 143 11.82 6.18 -14.24
N PHE A 144 10.90 7.13 -14.07
CA PHE A 144 10.61 8.17 -15.04
C PHE A 144 10.76 9.53 -14.36
N VAL A 145 11.80 10.26 -14.74
CA VAL A 145 12.06 11.60 -14.20
C VAL A 145 11.29 12.61 -15.03
N ASN A 146 10.18 13.06 -14.47
CA ASN A 146 9.22 13.98 -15.09
C ASN A 146 9.58 15.45 -14.80
N LYS A 147 8.92 16.37 -15.49
CA LYS A 147 9.09 17.82 -15.33
C LYS A 147 10.48 18.34 -15.79
N MET A 148 11.06 17.71 -16.79
CA MET A 148 12.31 18.19 -17.38
C MET A 148 12.23 19.61 -17.99
N ASP A 149 11.01 20.11 -18.20
CA ASP A 149 10.70 21.47 -18.69
C ASP A 149 10.70 22.55 -17.59
N ARG A 150 10.87 22.16 -16.33
CA ARG A 150 10.85 23.10 -15.20
C ARG A 150 12.24 23.64 -14.88
N GLN A 151 12.27 24.88 -14.37
CA GLN A 151 13.51 25.49 -13.92
C GLN A 151 14.17 24.69 -12.80
N GLY A 152 15.46 24.42 -12.88
CA GLY A 152 16.21 23.59 -11.94
C GLY A 152 16.14 22.08 -12.19
N ALA A 153 15.58 21.65 -13.33
CA ALA A 153 15.51 20.24 -13.69
C ALA A 153 16.89 19.63 -13.90
N ASP A 154 17.20 18.53 -13.20
CA ASP A 154 18.45 17.79 -13.31
C ASP A 154 18.20 16.27 -13.22
N PHE A 155 18.17 15.60 -14.37
CA PHE A 155 17.93 14.17 -14.48
C PHE A 155 19.01 13.33 -13.77
N LEU A 156 20.27 13.67 -13.99
CA LEU A 156 21.39 12.89 -13.45
C LEU A 156 21.52 13.04 -11.93
N ALA A 157 21.16 14.21 -11.39
CA ALA A 157 21.07 14.40 -9.95
C ALA A 157 20.01 13.50 -9.32
N VAL A 158 18.85 13.33 -9.95
CA VAL A 158 17.81 12.42 -9.49
C VAL A 158 18.28 10.97 -9.50
N CYS A 159 18.98 10.55 -10.57
CA CYS A 159 19.57 9.20 -10.65
C CYS A 159 20.56 8.94 -9.52
N ARG A 160 21.41 9.93 -9.18
CA ARG A 160 22.32 9.82 -8.01
C ARG A 160 21.56 9.72 -6.71
N GLN A 161 20.50 10.51 -6.51
CA GLN A 161 19.67 10.45 -5.31
C GLN A 161 19.00 9.08 -5.14
N VAL A 162 18.52 8.46 -6.22
CA VAL A 162 17.95 7.10 -6.16
C VAL A 162 19.00 6.09 -5.67
N LYS A 163 20.27 6.21 -6.13
CA LYS A 163 21.37 5.37 -5.64
C LYS A 163 21.67 5.60 -4.16
N GLU A 164 21.80 6.85 -3.76
CA GLU A 164 22.28 7.25 -2.43
C GLU A 164 21.19 7.12 -1.35
N MET A 165 19.96 7.52 -1.66
CA MET A 165 18.88 7.60 -0.70
C MET A 165 17.98 6.35 -0.69
N LEU A 166 17.77 5.72 -1.85
CA LEU A 166 16.94 4.53 -1.98
C LEU A 166 17.76 3.23 -2.07
N GLY A 167 19.08 3.32 -2.08
CA GLY A 167 19.98 2.16 -2.09
C GLY A 167 19.85 1.28 -3.34
N SER A 168 19.33 1.81 -4.44
CA SER A 168 19.03 1.04 -5.65
C SER A 168 19.92 1.47 -6.81
N ASN A 169 20.34 0.50 -7.63
CA ASN A 169 21.22 0.78 -8.77
C ASN A 169 20.45 1.41 -9.93
N ALA A 170 20.25 2.73 -9.88
CA ALA A 170 19.61 3.51 -10.92
C ALA A 170 20.58 3.72 -12.09
N VAL A 171 20.22 3.17 -13.25
CA VAL A 171 21.06 3.25 -14.47
C VAL A 171 20.30 4.02 -15.55
N PRO A 172 20.80 5.20 -15.98
CA PRO A 172 20.23 5.91 -17.11
C PRO A 172 20.25 5.07 -18.38
N ILE A 173 19.13 4.97 -19.06
CA ILE A 173 19.03 4.38 -20.42
C ILE A 173 18.82 5.46 -21.47
N VAL A 174 18.66 6.69 -21.05
CA VAL A 174 18.58 7.89 -21.88
C VAL A 174 19.39 9.01 -21.23
N LEU A 175 19.76 10.00 -22.04
CA LEU A 175 20.21 11.31 -21.56
C LEU A 175 19.29 12.40 -22.12
N PRO A 176 18.93 13.44 -21.36
CA PRO A 176 18.11 14.53 -21.86
C PRO A 176 18.86 15.41 -22.85
N ILE A 177 18.19 15.85 -23.91
CA ILE A 177 18.67 16.86 -24.82
C ILE A 177 18.16 18.22 -24.38
N GLY A 178 18.99 18.99 -23.70
CA GLY A 178 18.60 20.20 -23.02
C GLY A 178 17.90 19.97 -21.70
N ALA A 179 17.60 21.04 -21.00
CA ALA A 179 16.84 21.06 -19.76
C ALA A 179 16.01 22.34 -19.71
N GLU A 180 15.02 22.39 -18.82
CA GLU A 180 14.14 23.55 -18.64
C GLU A 180 13.39 23.88 -19.94
N GLU A 181 13.37 25.15 -20.34
CA GLU A 181 12.72 25.57 -21.59
C GLU A 181 13.37 24.98 -22.87
N ASP A 182 14.64 24.60 -22.78
CA ASP A 182 15.40 24.00 -23.86
C ASP A 182 15.28 22.46 -23.96
N PHE A 183 14.49 21.83 -23.11
CA PHE A 183 14.26 20.39 -23.17
C PHE A 183 13.51 20.00 -24.45
N LYS A 184 14.20 19.32 -25.37
CA LYS A 184 13.67 18.97 -26.70
C LYS A 184 13.39 17.48 -26.88
N GLY A 185 14.20 16.64 -26.26
CA GLY A 185 14.13 15.20 -26.46
C GLY A 185 15.14 14.45 -25.61
N VAL A 186 15.47 13.24 -26.02
CA VAL A 186 16.41 12.37 -25.33
C VAL A 186 17.36 11.68 -26.29
N VAL A 187 18.56 11.34 -25.83
CA VAL A 187 19.44 10.40 -26.49
C VAL A 187 19.18 9.00 -25.94
N ASP A 188 18.77 8.09 -26.80
CA ASP A 188 18.64 6.67 -26.47
C ASP A 188 20.05 6.04 -26.44
N LEU A 189 20.53 5.69 -25.26
CA LEU A 189 21.87 5.15 -25.05
C LEU A 189 22.03 3.72 -25.59
N ILE A 190 20.95 2.98 -25.74
CA ILE A 190 20.98 1.60 -26.23
C ILE A 190 21.09 1.60 -27.74
N LYS A 191 20.21 2.33 -28.42
CA LYS A 191 20.23 2.49 -29.90
C LYS A 191 21.24 3.50 -30.40
N ASN A 192 21.87 4.25 -29.51
CA ASN A 192 22.85 5.28 -29.81
C ASN A 192 22.31 6.32 -30.82
N ARG A 193 21.13 6.84 -30.57
CA ARG A 193 20.42 7.80 -31.41
C ARG A 193 19.69 8.85 -30.56
N ALA A 194 19.50 10.04 -31.14
CA ALA A 194 18.74 11.11 -30.53
C ALA A 194 17.29 11.13 -31.04
N ILE A 195 16.34 11.39 -30.15
CA ILE A 195 14.90 11.47 -30.42
C ILE A 195 14.42 12.86 -29.98
N VAL A 196 13.75 13.58 -30.91
CA VAL A 196 13.19 14.91 -30.66
C VAL A 196 11.67 14.85 -30.96
N TRP A 197 10.83 15.13 -29.98
CA TRP A 197 9.38 15.13 -30.16
C TRP A 197 8.86 16.46 -30.71
N HIS A 198 7.82 16.37 -31.55
CA HIS A 198 7.14 17.53 -32.13
C HIS A 198 6.02 18.00 -31.21
N GLU A 199 6.03 19.30 -30.87
CA GLU A 199 5.00 19.90 -29.98
C GLU A 199 3.66 20.12 -30.73
N ASP A 200 3.70 20.45 -32.01
CA ASP A 200 2.53 20.68 -32.86
C ASP A 200 1.65 19.44 -33.03
N THR A 201 2.23 18.24 -32.90
CA THR A 201 1.50 16.96 -32.92
C THR A 201 1.20 16.42 -31.51
N GLN A 202 1.34 17.23 -30.49
CA GLN A 202 1.18 16.80 -29.09
C GLN A 202 2.08 15.59 -28.73
N GLY A 203 3.29 15.57 -29.28
CA GLY A 203 4.26 14.49 -29.05
C GLY A 203 3.93 13.17 -29.74
N MET A 204 2.92 13.11 -30.61
CA MET A 204 2.57 11.89 -31.35
C MET A 204 3.61 11.49 -32.38
N THR A 205 4.35 12.47 -32.91
CA THR A 205 5.45 12.26 -33.86
C THR A 205 6.78 12.75 -33.30
N PHE A 206 7.84 12.13 -33.76
CA PHE A 206 9.20 12.47 -33.38
C PHE A 206 10.17 12.28 -34.57
N ASP A 207 11.28 12.99 -34.54
CA ASP A 207 12.38 12.78 -35.45
C ASP A 207 13.53 12.04 -34.79
N VAL A 208 14.18 11.17 -35.54
CA VAL A 208 15.48 10.60 -35.19
C VAL A 208 16.54 11.48 -35.79
N VAL A 209 17.33 12.14 -34.95
CA VAL A 209 18.38 13.08 -35.37
C VAL A 209 19.74 12.57 -34.89
N PRO A 210 20.82 13.05 -35.50
CA PRO A 210 22.17 12.77 -35.01
C PRO A 210 22.34 13.26 -33.58
N ILE A 211 23.16 12.54 -32.80
CA ILE A 211 23.52 12.97 -31.44
C ILE A 211 24.21 14.33 -31.53
N PRO A 212 23.79 15.34 -30.73
CA PRO A 212 24.44 16.64 -30.69
C PRO A 212 25.93 16.53 -30.41
N ASP A 213 26.74 17.31 -31.11
CA ASP A 213 28.21 17.20 -31.03
C ASP A 213 28.74 17.48 -29.61
N ASP A 214 28.11 18.39 -28.89
CA ASP A 214 28.42 18.74 -27.49
C ASP A 214 28.05 17.64 -26.48
N MET A 215 27.23 16.66 -26.85
CA MET A 215 26.84 15.54 -26.00
C MET A 215 27.60 14.24 -26.28
N LYS A 216 28.40 14.16 -27.34
CA LYS A 216 29.01 12.89 -27.79
C LYS A 216 29.87 12.23 -26.72
N ASP A 217 30.68 13.00 -26.00
CA ASP A 217 31.56 12.47 -24.94
C ASP A 217 30.75 11.97 -23.74
N GLU A 218 29.77 12.71 -23.34
CA GLU A 218 28.86 12.32 -22.24
C GLU A 218 28.02 11.07 -22.60
N VAL A 219 27.50 11.02 -23.81
CA VAL A 219 26.77 9.84 -24.32
C VAL A 219 27.66 8.61 -24.35
N LEU A 220 28.92 8.75 -24.77
CA LEU A 220 29.87 7.63 -24.77
C LEU A 220 30.11 7.12 -23.33
N GLU A 221 30.37 8.03 -22.39
CA GLU A 221 30.58 7.69 -20.97
C GLU A 221 29.40 6.95 -20.39
N TYR A 222 28.18 7.49 -20.53
CA TYR A 222 26.98 6.87 -19.97
C TYR A 222 26.56 5.59 -20.68
N ARG A 223 26.83 5.45 -21.98
CA ARG A 223 26.65 4.20 -22.70
C ARG A 223 27.61 3.12 -22.20
N GLN A 224 28.87 3.44 -21.98
CA GLN A 224 29.85 2.52 -21.41
C GLN A 224 29.42 2.10 -20.00
N ASN A 225 28.98 3.03 -19.16
CA ASN A 225 28.46 2.74 -17.83
C ASN A 225 27.24 1.82 -17.88
N LEU A 226 26.31 2.03 -18.82
CA LEU A 226 25.17 1.13 -19.02
C LEU A 226 25.62 -0.28 -19.39
N VAL A 227 26.52 -0.43 -20.35
CA VAL A 227 27.01 -1.73 -20.82
C VAL A 227 27.76 -2.46 -19.71
N GLU A 228 28.60 -1.76 -18.94
CA GLU A 228 29.28 -2.30 -17.77
C GLU A 228 28.29 -2.84 -16.73
N ASN A 229 27.29 -2.05 -16.34
CA ASN A 229 26.28 -2.46 -15.38
C ASN A 229 25.49 -3.70 -15.83
N VAL A 230 25.10 -3.79 -17.09
CA VAL A 230 24.35 -4.98 -17.56
C VAL A 230 25.25 -6.20 -17.72
N ALA A 231 26.53 -6.03 -18.08
CA ALA A 231 27.51 -7.11 -18.22
C ALA A 231 27.80 -7.81 -16.88
N GLU A 232 27.71 -7.11 -15.75
CA GLU A 232 27.88 -7.71 -14.42
C GLU A 232 26.86 -8.82 -14.12
N TYR A 233 25.71 -8.83 -14.79
CA TYR A 233 24.63 -9.80 -14.59
C TYR A 233 24.58 -10.92 -15.64
N ASP A 234 25.51 -10.96 -16.56
CA ASP A 234 25.60 -11.99 -17.60
C ASP A 234 27.06 -12.32 -17.89
N GLU A 235 27.52 -13.52 -17.49
CA GLU A 235 28.92 -13.94 -17.63
C GLU A 235 29.42 -13.85 -19.08
N SER A 236 28.57 -14.16 -20.06
CA SER A 236 28.94 -14.11 -21.47
C SER A 236 29.14 -12.67 -21.97
N LEU A 237 28.35 -11.73 -21.45
CA LEU A 237 28.52 -10.32 -21.75
C LEU A 237 29.71 -9.70 -21.01
N LEU A 238 30.01 -10.18 -19.81
CA LEU A 238 31.19 -9.73 -19.07
C LEU A 238 32.48 -10.10 -19.78
N GLU A 239 32.59 -11.30 -20.34
CA GLU A 239 33.72 -11.71 -21.18
C GLU A 239 33.84 -10.82 -22.41
N LYS A 240 32.76 -10.59 -23.15
CA LYS A 240 32.73 -9.68 -24.30
C LYS A 240 33.10 -8.26 -23.93
N PHE A 241 32.61 -7.76 -22.80
CA PHE A 241 32.92 -6.40 -22.34
C PHE A 241 34.40 -6.18 -22.11
N PHE A 242 35.13 -7.19 -21.58
CA PHE A 242 36.57 -7.11 -21.36
C PHE A 242 37.37 -7.29 -22.68
N GLU A 243 36.86 -8.07 -23.63
CA GLU A 243 37.53 -8.33 -24.88
C GLU A 243 37.30 -7.19 -25.90
N ASP A 244 36.05 -6.85 -26.14
CA ASP A 244 35.62 -5.80 -27.06
C ASP A 244 34.21 -5.28 -26.71
N PRO A 245 34.09 -4.20 -25.92
CA PRO A 245 32.80 -3.65 -25.55
C PRO A 245 31.89 -3.27 -26.71
N ASP A 246 32.49 -2.91 -27.85
CA ASP A 246 31.75 -2.50 -29.06
C ASP A 246 31.13 -3.69 -29.81
N SER A 247 31.52 -4.92 -29.48
CA SER A 247 30.91 -6.15 -30.03
C SER A 247 29.57 -6.53 -29.42
N ILE A 248 29.19 -5.89 -28.30
CA ILE A 248 27.92 -6.16 -27.62
C ILE A 248 26.76 -5.53 -28.40
N THR A 249 25.82 -6.36 -28.80
CA THR A 249 24.67 -5.92 -29.62
C THR A 249 23.56 -5.27 -28.80
N GLU A 250 22.67 -4.53 -29.46
CA GLU A 250 21.48 -3.93 -28.84
C GLU A 250 20.59 -4.98 -28.19
N GLU A 251 20.39 -6.13 -28.84
CA GLU A 251 19.57 -7.23 -28.35
C GLU A 251 20.15 -7.81 -27.05
N GLU A 252 21.48 -8.01 -26.99
CA GLU A 252 22.16 -8.51 -25.81
C GLU A 252 22.02 -7.55 -24.63
N ILE A 253 22.17 -6.23 -24.88
CA ILE A 253 21.95 -5.20 -23.85
C ILE A 253 20.52 -5.22 -23.34
N ASN A 254 19.55 -5.26 -24.25
CA ASN A 254 18.13 -5.27 -23.88
C ASN A 254 17.74 -6.51 -23.08
N GLU A 255 18.25 -7.68 -23.46
CA GLU A 255 17.97 -8.94 -22.76
C GLU A 255 18.58 -8.97 -21.35
N ALA A 256 19.84 -8.55 -21.22
CA ALA A 256 20.54 -8.46 -19.94
C ALA A 256 19.90 -7.41 -19.02
N LEU A 257 19.53 -6.24 -19.57
CA LEU A 257 18.85 -5.20 -18.80
C LEU A 257 17.47 -5.66 -18.31
N ARG A 258 16.73 -6.39 -19.16
CA ARG A 258 15.45 -6.98 -18.73
C ARG A 258 15.63 -7.95 -17.56
N LYS A 259 16.59 -8.87 -17.65
CA LYS A 259 16.88 -9.83 -16.56
C LYS A 259 17.23 -9.08 -15.27
N ALA A 260 18.15 -8.13 -15.34
CA ALA A 260 18.58 -7.33 -14.20
C ALA A 260 17.44 -6.48 -13.60
N THR A 261 16.52 -6.00 -14.41
CA THR A 261 15.34 -5.24 -13.95
C THR A 261 14.35 -6.15 -13.22
N ILE A 262 14.08 -7.32 -13.74
CA ILE A 262 13.19 -8.32 -13.12
C ILE A 262 13.76 -8.80 -11.79
N ASP A 263 15.08 -9.00 -11.70
CA ASP A 263 15.79 -9.39 -10.48
C ASP A 263 15.98 -8.25 -9.46
N LEU A 264 15.50 -7.05 -9.75
CA LEU A 264 15.67 -5.84 -8.92
C LEU A 264 17.13 -5.34 -8.80
N SER A 265 18.02 -5.82 -9.62
CA SER A 265 19.43 -5.49 -9.58
C SER A 265 19.77 -4.16 -10.26
N ILE A 266 18.97 -3.79 -11.26
CA ILE A 266 19.08 -2.51 -11.97
C ILE A 266 17.70 -1.85 -12.04
N ILE A 267 17.67 -0.55 -11.86
CA ILE A 267 16.50 0.29 -12.09
C ILE A 267 16.75 1.13 -13.35
N PRO A 268 16.14 0.80 -14.50
CA PRO A 268 16.27 1.62 -15.71
C PRO A 268 15.66 3.01 -15.47
N MET A 269 16.43 4.06 -15.77
CA MET A 269 15.99 5.44 -15.59
C MET A 269 15.75 6.10 -16.94
N THR A 270 14.57 6.68 -17.08
CA THR A 270 14.15 7.50 -18.23
C THR A 270 13.74 8.87 -17.77
N CYS A 271 13.59 9.81 -18.70
CA CYS A 271 13.13 11.15 -18.39
C CYS A 271 12.20 11.71 -19.46
N GLY A 272 11.49 12.77 -19.09
CA GLY A 272 10.60 13.45 -19.99
C GLY A 272 9.85 14.61 -19.33
N SER A 273 8.88 15.13 -20.06
CA SER A 273 7.89 16.08 -19.56
C SER A 273 6.50 15.66 -20.04
N SER A 274 5.72 15.11 -19.14
CA SER A 274 4.34 14.71 -19.45
C SER A 274 3.49 15.91 -19.82
N PHE A 275 3.72 17.07 -19.21
CA PHE A 275 3.03 18.31 -19.53
C PHE A 275 3.31 18.78 -20.96
N LYS A 276 4.57 18.69 -21.40
CA LYS A 276 5.01 19.03 -22.76
C LYS A 276 4.90 17.87 -23.76
N ASN A 277 4.29 16.75 -23.37
CA ASN A 277 4.08 15.57 -24.21
C ASN A 277 5.40 14.95 -24.76
N LYS A 278 6.45 14.93 -23.97
CA LYS A 278 7.77 14.41 -24.36
C LYS A 278 8.20 13.25 -23.46
N GLY A 279 8.59 12.13 -24.04
CA GLY A 279 9.18 10.99 -23.35
C GLY A 279 8.23 9.91 -22.87
N VAL A 280 6.92 10.14 -22.82
CA VAL A 280 5.94 9.15 -22.32
C VAL A 280 5.86 7.92 -23.22
N GLN A 281 5.91 8.07 -24.53
CA GLN A 281 5.90 6.95 -25.47
C GLN A 281 7.15 6.08 -25.33
N PHE A 282 8.32 6.71 -25.16
CA PHE A 282 9.56 5.98 -24.88
C PHE A 282 9.47 5.18 -23.57
N MET A 283 8.87 5.76 -22.55
CA MET A 283 8.60 5.07 -21.29
C MET A 283 7.69 3.85 -21.51
N LEU A 284 6.63 3.94 -22.32
CA LEU A 284 5.76 2.81 -22.66
C LEU A 284 6.50 1.70 -23.38
N ASP A 285 7.39 2.04 -24.30
CA ASP A 285 8.27 1.09 -24.98
C ASP A 285 9.21 0.40 -23.97
N ALA A 286 9.76 1.16 -23.02
CA ALA A 286 10.61 0.63 -21.97
C ALA A 286 9.84 -0.32 -21.03
N VAL A 287 8.57 -0.03 -20.71
CA VAL A 287 7.67 -0.95 -19.97
C VAL A 287 7.53 -2.28 -20.73
N CYS A 288 7.32 -2.25 -22.03
CA CYS A 288 7.25 -3.47 -22.85
C CYS A 288 8.54 -4.28 -22.80
N LYS A 289 9.70 -3.59 -22.86
CA LYS A 289 11.02 -4.23 -22.90
C LYS A 289 11.46 -4.82 -21.57
N TYR A 290 11.31 -4.07 -20.47
CA TYR A 290 12.05 -4.33 -19.23
C TYR A 290 11.19 -4.76 -18.07
N LEU A 291 9.92 -4.36 -17.99
CA LEU A 291 9.04 -4.79 -16.91
C LEU A 291 8.50 -6.20 -17.16
N PRO A 292 8.29 -6.99 -16.08
CA PRO A 292 7.90 -8.39 -16.20
C PRO A 292 6.47 -8.56 -16.72
N SER A 293 6.26 -9.67 -17.41
CA SER A 293 4.94 -10.26 -17.63
C SER A 293 4.55 -11.18 -16.46
N PRO A 294 3.30 -11.64 -16.36
CA PRO A 294 2.92 -12.65 -15.39
C PRO A 294 3.75 -13.94 -15.45
N LEU A 295 4.34 -14.27 -16.62
CA LEU A 295 5.18 -15.46 -16.83
C LEU A 295 6.59 -15.32 -16.28
N ASP A 296 7.05 -14.09 -16.05
CA ASP A 296 8.39 -13.81 -15.51
C ASP A 296 8.41 -13.85 -13.97
N LYS A 297 7.25 -14.00 -13.33
CA LYS A 297 7.12 -14.12 -11.88
C LYS A 297 7.09 -15.58 -11.46
N ASP A 298 7.52 -15.82 -10.22
CA ASP A 298 7.39 -17.14 -9.59
C ASP A 298 5.92 -17.59 -9.56
N ASP A 299 5.70 -18.89 -9.58
CA ASP A 299 4.39 -19.49 -9.39
C ASP A 299 3.78 -18.97 -8.07
N ILE A 300 2.49 -18.62 -8.08
CA ILE A 300 1.85 -18.11 -6.88
C ILE A 300 1.76 -19.19 -5.82
N LYS A 301 2.23 -18.88 -4.62
CA LYS A 301 2.19 -19.76 -3.46
C LYS A 301 0.95 -19.51 -2.61
N GLY A 302 0.45 -20.57 -2.03
CA GLY A 302 -0.65 -20.52 -1.08
C GLY A 302 -0.68 -21.77 -0.23
N THR A 303 -1.65 -21.85 0.66
CA THR A 303 -1.85 -22.96 1.58
C THR A 303 -3.12 -23.72 1.23
N ASP A 304 -3.06 -25.04 1.19
CA ASP A 304 -4.26 -25.87 1.11
C ASP A 304 -5.01 -25.78 2.44
N PRO A 305 -6.25 -25.29 2.46
CA PRO A 305 -7.00 -25.12 3.72
C PRO A 305 -7.39 -26.42 4.40
N LYS A 306 -7.27 -27.57 3.73
CA LYS A 306 -7.60 -28.89 4.28
C LYS A 306 -6.40 -29.57 4.92
N THR A 307 -5.21 -29.39 4.34
CA THR A 307 -3.99 -30.10 4.76
C THR A 307 -2.96 -29.20 5.42
N ASP A 308 -3.17 -27.88 5.36
CA ASP A 308 -2.25 -26.83 5.84
C ASP A 308 -0.84 -26.94 5.24
N THR A 309 -0.76 -27.44 4.01
CA THR A 309 0.49 -27.59 3.24
C THR A 309 0.63 -26.51 2.20
N GLU A 310 1.85 -26.07 1.93
CA GLU A 310 2.15 -25.13 0.84
C GLU A 310 1.86 -25.78 -0.51
N ILE A 311 1.11 -25.09 -1.34
CA ILE A 311 0.82 -25.47 -2.72
C ILE A 311 1.04 -24.27 -3.65
N THR A 312 1.28 -24.56 -4.93
CA THR A 312 1.54 -23.52 -5.94
C THR A 312 0.53 -23.60 -7.09
N ARG A 313 0.36 -22.47 -7.78
CA ARG A 313 -0.40 -22.36 -9.03
C ARG A 313 0.42 -21.63 -10.07
N LYS A 314 0.41 -22.14 -11.29
CA LYS A 314 1.04 -21.49 -12.45
C LYS A 314 0.09 -20.47 -13.08
N PRO A 315 0.61 -19.43 -13.72
CA PRO A 315 -0.18 -18.48 -14.49
C PRO A 315 -0.65 -19.11 -15.83
N ASP A 316 -1.45 -20.17 -15.74
CA ASP A 316 -1.98 -20.93 -16.87
C ASP A 316 -3.50 -21.00 -16.77
N VAL A 317 -4.17 -20.80 -17.90
CA VAL A 317 -5.64 -20.86 -18.03
C VAL A 317 -6.22 -22.25 -17.73
N ASN A 318 -5.43 -23.30 -17.88
CA ASN A 318 -5.83 -24.69 -17.63
C ASN A 318 -5.66 -25.12 -16.16
N GLU A 319 -4.98 -24.31 -15.35
CA GLU A 319 -4.88 -24.53 -13.91
C GLU A 319 -6.21 -24.23 -13.20
N PRO A 320 -6.44 -24.78 -12.00
CA PRO A 320 -7.59 -24.39 -11.18
C PRO A 320 -7.58 -22.89 -10.89
N PHE A 321 -8.76 -22.25 -10.97
CA PHE A 321 -8.88 -20.83 -10.75
C PHE A 321 -8.43 -20.43 -9.34
N ALA A 322 -7.62 -19.40 -9.26
CA ALA A 322 -7.24 -18.74 -8.01
C ALA A 322 -7.02 -17.25 -8.25
N ALA A 323 -7.62 -16.42 -7.41
CA ALA A 323 -7.56 -14.98 -7.47
C ALA A 323 -7.51 -14.36 -6.07
N LEU A 324 -6.93 -13.19 -5.98
CA LEU A 324 -6.89 -12.37 -4.76
C LEU A 324 -7.72 -11.11 -4.94
N ALA A 325 -8.71 -10.91 -4.08
CA ALA A 325 -9.46 -9.66 -4.00
C ALA A 325 -8.62 -8.62 -3.26
N PHE A 326 -8.20 -7.58 -3.97
CA PHE A 326 -7.30 -6.58 -3.39
C PHE A 326 -7.97 -5.23 -3.08
N LYS A 327 -9.16 -5.00 -3.63
CA LYS A 327 -9.93 -3.77 -3.37
C LYS A 327 -11.42 -4.05 -3.46
N ILE A 328 -12.16 -3.49 -2.51
CA ILE A 328 -13.64 -3.48 -2.55
C ILE A 328 -14.07 -2.02 -2.73
N ALA A 329 -15.03 -1.79 -3.62
CA ALA A 329 -15.68 -0.51 -3.80
C ALA A 329 -17.19 -0.68 -3.75
N THR A 330 -17.89 0.34 -3.29
CA THR A 330 -19.35 0.36 -3.31
C THR A 330 -19.84 1.21 -4.47
N ASP A 331 -20.51 0.58 -5.42
CA ASP A 331 -21.11 1.25 -6.55
C ASP A 331 -22.62 1.44 -6.29
N PRO A 332 -23.18 2.65 -6.53
CA PRO A 332 -24.60 2.94 -6.29
C PRO A 332 -25.57 2.06 -7.09
N TYR A 333 -25.13 1.55 -8.26
CA TYR A 333 -25.99 0.84 -9.23
C TYR A 333 -25.81 -0.68 -9.15
N VAL A 334 -24.58 -1.16 -8.95
CA VAL A 334 -24.26 -2.59 -8.97
C VAL A 334 -23.94 -3.18 -7.60
N GLY A 335 -23.87 -2.37 -6.57
CA GLY A 335 -23.57 -2.79 -5.21
C GLY A 335 -22.09 -2.98 -4.95
N ARG A 336 -21.70 -4.08 -4.27
CA ARG A 336 -20.29 -4.38 -3.99
C ARG A 336 -19.55 -4.80 -5.25
N LEU A 337 -18.53 -4.06 -5.60
CA LEU A 337 -17.60 -4.31 -6.69
C LEU A 337 -16.26 -4.76 -6.10
N ALA A 338 -15.88 -5.99 -6.33
CA ALA A 338 -14.59 -6.53 -5.88
C ALA A 338 -13.59 -6.55 -7.02
N PHE A 339 -12.48 -5.84 -6.85
CA PHE A 339 -11.34 -5.87 -7.75
C PHE A 339 -10.45 -7.04 -7.36
N PHE A 340 -10.07 -7.84 -8.34
CA PHE A 340 -9.24 -9.01 -8.11
C PHE A 340 -8.22 -9.22 -9.23
N ARG A 341 -7.11 -9.86 -8.87
CA ARG A 341 -6.15 -10.40 -9.83
C ARG A 341 -6.32 -11.91 -9.90
N ALA A 342 -6.54 -12.41 -11.11
CA ALA A 342 -6.50 -13.84 -11.40
C ALA A 342 -5.04 -14.29 -11.56
N TYR A 343 -4.60 -15.23 -10.71
CA TYR A 343 -3.25 -15.79 -10.78
C TYR A 343 -3.21 -17.08 -11.59
N SER A 344 -4.28 -17.85 -11.61
CA SER A 344 -4.40 -19.10 -12.37
C SER A 344 -5.82 -19.34 -12.83
N GLY A 345 -5.98 -20.16 -13.85
CA GLY A 345 -7.27 -20.61 -14.34
C GLY A 345 -8.06 -19.56 -15.11
N ARG A 346 -9.35 -19.79 -15.18
CA ARG A 346 -10.32 -18.93 -15.86
C ARG A 346 -11.60 -18.85 -15.05
N LEU A 347 -12.18 -17.66 -14.97
CA LEU A 347 -13.47 -17.39 -14.35
C LEU A 347 -14.44 -16.84 -15.38
N ASP A 348 -15.56 -17.53 -15.60
CA ASP A 348 -16.64 -17.08 -16.47
C ASP A 348 -17.73 -16.36 -15.69
N ALA A 349 -18.31 -15.31 -16.28
CA ALA A 349 -19.46 -14.63 -15.72
C ALA A 349 -20.64 -15.60 -15.53
N GLY A 350 -21.36 -15.48 -14.43
CA GLY A 350 -22.45 -16.41 -14.06
C GLY A 350 -21.99 -17.67 -13.32
N SER A 351 -20.71 -17.92 -13.20
CA SER A 351 -20.13 -19.07 -12.48
C SER A 351 -20.02 -18.85 -10.96
N TYR A 352 -19.49 -19.86 -10.28
CA TYR A 352 -19.29 -19.84 -8.83
C TYR A 352 -17.82 -19.96 -8.48
N VAL A 353 -17.44 -19.33 -7.37
CA VAL A 353 -16.13 -19.45 -6.73
C VAL A 353 -16.28 -19.75 -5.25
N LEU A 354 -15.27 -20.37 -4.65
CA LEU A 354 -15.15 -20.52 -3.20
C LEU A 354 -14.43 -19.29 -2.64
N ASN A 355 -15.02 -18.64 -1.65
CA ASN A 355 -14.31 -17.68 -0.78
C ASN A 355 -13.75 -18.46 0.41
N THR A 356 -12.44 -18.61 0.49
CA THR A 356 -11.79 -19.46 1.50
C THR A 356 -11.87 -18.91 2.92
N ARG A 357 -12.02 -17.58 3.09
CA ARG A 357 -12.19 -16.98 4.44
C ARG A 357 -13.55 -17.34 5.05
N SER A 358 -14.61 -17.21 4.29
CA SER A 358 -15.98 -17.47 4.76
C SER A 358 -16.43 -18.91 4.54
N ASP A 359 -15.60 -19.72 3.88
CA ASP A 359 -15.92 -21.09 3.42
C ASP A 359 -17.28 -21.15 2.69
N SER A 360 -17.56 -20.10 1.92
CA SER A 360 -18.83 -19.93 1.23
C SER A 360 -18.66 -19.90 -0.28
N LYS A 361 -19.65 -20.45 -0.98
CA LYS A 361 -19.75 -20.44 -2.42
C LYS A 361 -20.41 -19.15 -2.88
N GLU A 362 -19.65 -18.33 -3.59
CA GLU A 362 -20.08 -17.03 -4.09
C GLU A 362 -20.40 -17.11 -5.60
N ARG A 363 -21.52 -16.52 -6.00
CA ARG A 363 -21.92 -16.43 -7.41
C ARG A 363 -21.40 -15.14 -8.02
N ILE A 364 -20.61 -15.26 -9.08
CA ILE A 364 -20.13 -14.12 -9.87
C ILE A 364 -21.17 -13.77 -10.92
N SER A 365 -21.96 -12.74 -10.72
CA SER A 365 -23.04 -12.39 -11.66
C SER A 365 -22.53 -11.72 -12.92
N ARG A 366 -21.58 -10.79 -12.78
CA ARG A 366 -20.94 -10.07 -13.90
C ARG A 366 -19.46 -9.82 -13.59
N ILE A 367 -18.68 -9.75 -14.66
CA ILE A 367 -17.25 -9.41 -14.62
C ILE A 367 -17.03 -8.17 -15.49
N TYR A 368 -16.16 -7.26 -15.02
CA TYR A 368 -15.84 -6.03 -15.72
C TYR A 368 -14.32 -5.86 -15.87
N GLN A 369 -13.91 -5.35 -17.02
CA GLN A 369 -12.66 -4.63 -17.15
C GLN A 369 -12.91 -3.16 -16.88
N MET A 370 -12.11 -2.57 -16.01
CA MET A 370 -12.32 -1.19 -15.56
C MET A 370 -11.55 -0.20 -16.42
N HIS A 371 -12.12 0.98 -16.54
CA HIS A 371 -11.48 2.16 -17.08
C HIS A 371 -11.84 3.33 -16.14
N ALA A 372 -10.99 3.58 -15.15
CA ALA A 372 -11.30 4.42 -14.00
C ALA A 372 -12.65 4.00 -13.35
N ASN A 373 -13.69 4.83 -13.43
CA ASN A 373 -15.03 4.52 -12.94
C ASN A 373 -15.96 3.84 -13.96
N LYS A 374 -15.51 3.71 -15.22
CA LYS A 374 -16.33 3.05 -16.26
C LYS A 374 -16.16 1.54 -16.24
N GLN A 375 -17.27 0.84 -16.28
CA GLN A 375 -17.35 -0.62 -16.21
C GLN A 375 -17.62 -1.18 -17.59
N ASN A 376 -16.66 -1.91 -18.17
CA ASN A 376 -16.81 -2.60 -19.44
C ASN A 376 -17.07 -4.08 -19.18
N PRO A 377 -18.28 -4.59 -19.42
CA PRO A 377 -18.60 -5.99 -19.15
C PRO A 377 -17.80 -6.93 -20.05
N VAL A 378 -17.29 -8.01 -19.46
CA VAL A 378 -16.59 -9.07 -20.16
C VAL A 378 -17.19 -10.43 -19.79
N GLU A 379 -17.07 -11.41 -20.69
CA GLU A 379 -17.62 -12.74 -20.46
C GLU A 379 -16.78 -13.56 -19.49
N TYR A 380 -15.48 -13.32 -19.44
CA TYR A 380 -14.55 -14.05 -18.59
C TYR A 380 -13.29 -13.24 -18.26
N ILE A 381 -12.57 -13.71 -17.24
CA ILE A 381 -11.22 -13.28 -16.85
C ILE A 381 -10.33 -14.51 -16.76
N GLU A 382 -9.09 -14.39 -17.21
CA GLU A 382 -8.09 -15.46 -17.24
C GLU A 382 -6.89 -15.14 -16.35
N ALA A 383 -6.07 -16.17 -16.05
CA ALA A 383 -4.80 -16.04 -15.35
C ALA A 383 -3.96 -14.87 -15.89
N GLY A 384 -3.36 -14.10 -14.98
CA GLY A 384 -2.53 -12.95 -15.30
C GLY A 384 -3.30 -11.66 -15.57
N ASP A 385 -4.63 -11.66 -15.52
CA ASP A 385 -5.44 -10.46 -15.74
C ASP A 385 -6.00 -9.88 -14.44
N ILE A 386 -6.37 -8.60 -14.50
CA ILE A 386 -7.00 -7.85 -13.41
C ILE A 386 -8.40 -7.46 -13.87
N GLY A 387 -9.38 -7.70 -13.00
CA GLY A 387 -10.76 -7.34 -13.29
C GLY A 387 -11.53 -7.00 -12.03
N ALA A 388 -12.80 -6.70 -12.22
CA ALA A 388 -13.72 -6.47 -11.12
C ALA A 388 -14.97 -7.34 -11.31
N ALA A 389 -15.59 -7.77 -10.22
CA ALA A 389 -16.78 -8.59 -10.27
C ALA A 389 -17.82 -8.15 -9.25
N VAL A 390 -19.07 -8.47 -9.54
CA VAL A 390 -20.23 -8.22 -8.68
C VAL A 390 -21.00 -9.50 -8.43
N GLY A 391 -21.80 -9.50 -7.37
CA GLY A 391 -22.64 -10.64 -6.99
C GLY A 391 -22.26 -11.27 -5.65
N PHE A 392 -21.21 -10.79 -5.02
CA PHE A 392 -20.73 -11.27 -3.73
C PHE A 392 -21.70 -10.93 -2.58
N LYS A 393 -21.93 -11.91 -1.71
CA LYS A 393 -22.67 -11.73 -0.47
C LYS A 393 -21.76 -11.27 0.66
N ASP A 394 -20.60 -11.92 0.76
CA ASP A 394 -19.58 -11.59 1.78
C ASP A 394 -18.19 -11.62 1.14
N ILE A 395 -17.64 -10.43 0.89
CA ILE A 395 -16.31 -10.25 0.31
C ILE A 395 -15.57 -9.16 1.07
N LYS A 396 -14.29 -9.40 1.36
CA LYS A 396 -13.39 -8.42 1.99
C LYS A 396 -12.09 -8.32 1.22
N THR A 397 -11.41 -7.20 1.38
CA THR A 397 -10.05 -7.01 0.86
C THR A 397 -9.13 -8.07 1.48
N GLY A 398 -8.35 -8.76 0.65
CA GLY A 398 -7.47 -9.86 1.04
C GLY A 398 -8.08 -11.25 0.90
N ASP A 399 -9.38 -11.36 0.57
CA ASP A 399 -10.02 -12.66 0.38
C ASP A 399 -9.46 -13.38 -0.86
N THR A 400 -9.28 -14.69 -0.74
CA THR A 400 -8.96 -15.57 -1.87
C THR A 400 -10.23 -16.13 -2.47
N LEU A 401 -10.35 -16.02 -3.78
CA LEU A 401 -11.41 -16.61 -4.60
C LEU A 401 -10.81 -17.74 -5.43
N CYS A 402 -11.30 -18.96 -5.29
CA CYS A 402 -10.71 -20.10 -5.97
C CYS A 402 -11.75 -21.13 -6.42
N ASP A 403 -11.25 -22.15 -7.15
CA ASP A 403 -12.06 -23.32 -7.50
C ASP A 403 -12.40 -24.15 -6.25
N GLU A 404 -13.66 -24.50 -6.11
CA GLU A 404 -14.19 -25.27 -4.96
C GLU A 404 -13.53 -26.66 -4.81
N LYS A 405 -13.18 -27.29 -5.95
CA LYS A 405 -12.59 -28.62 -5.94
C LYS A 405 -11.10 -28.63 -5.59
N ASN A 406 -10.43 -27.53 -5.87
CA ASN A 406 -9.00 -27.34 -5.67
C ASN A 406 -8.76 -26.07 -4.86
N PRO A 407 -9.14 -26.04 -3.57
CA PRO A 407 -9.05 -24.83 -2.77
C PRO A 407 -7.59 -24.45 -2.47
N ILE A 408 -7.34 -23.15 -2.41
CA ILE A 408 -6.07 -22.55 -2.02
C ILE A 408 -6.35 -21.27 -1.24
N VAL A 409 -5.55 -21.00 -0.22
CA VAL A 409 -5.54 -19.71 0.47
C VAL A 409 -4.25 -18.99 0.08
N LEU A 410 -4.39 -17.89 -0.64
CA LEU A 410 -3.26 -17.04 -1.00
C LEU A 410 -2.87 -16.20 0.22
N GLU A 411 -1.60 -15.82 0.31
CA GLU A 411 -1.10 -14.96 1.37
C GLU A 411 -1.92 -13.67 1.44
N SER A 412 -2.48 -13.39 2.62
CA SER A 412 -3.29 -12.20 2.85
C SER A 412 -2.42 -10.96 3.04
N MET A 413 -2.99 -9.80 2.75
CA MET A 413 -2.37 -8.51 3.02
C MET A 413 -2.49 -8.17 4.50
N ILE A 414 -1.42 -7.62 5.07
CA ILE A 414 -1.40 -7.08 6.45
C ILE A 414 -1.64 -5.59 6.36
N PHE A 415 -2.62 -5.10 7.11
CA PHE A 415 -2.95 -3.68 7.19
C PHE A 415 -2.62 -3.14 8.59
N PRO A 416 -2.09 -1.91 8.68
CA PRO A 416 -1.85 -1.28 9.97
C PRO A 416 -3.18 -0.92 10.66
N ASP A 417 -3.17 -0.93 11.97
CA ASP A 417 -4.28 -0.42 12.77
C ASP A 417 -4.39 1.11 12.68
N PRO A 418 -5.60 1.66 12.74
CA PRO A 418 -5.77 3.11 12.79
C PRO A 418 -5.14 3.71 14.06
N VAL A 419 -4.66 4.94 13.96
CA VAL A 419 -3.91 5.63 15.03
C VAL A 419 -4.60 6.88 15.57
N ILE A 420 -5.63 7.36 14.88
CA ILE A 420 -6.40 8.56 15.23
C ILE A 420 -7.89 8.28 15.15
N GLY A 421 -8.66 8.81 16.08
CA GLY A 421 -10.12 8.69 16.09
C GLY A 421 -10.80 10.03 16.29
N ILE A 422 -12.00 10.17 15.73
CA ILE A 422 -12.92 11.29 15.97
C ILE A 422 -14.33 10.78 16.26
N ALA A 423 -15.03 11.46 17.16
CA ALA A 423 -16.45 11.21 17.38
C ALA A 423 -17.25 11.89 16.26
N VAL A 424 -18.22 11.18 15.72
CA VAL A 424 -19.16 11.70 14.72
C VAL A 424 -20.61 11.50 15.16
N GLU A 425 -21.42 12.53 14.98
CA GLU A 425 -22.84 12.51 15.32
C GLU A 425 -23.66 13.02 14.13
N PRO A 426 -24.74 12.34 13.74
CA PRO A 426 -25.61 12.86 12.68
C PRO A 426 -26.31 14.13 13.16
N LYS A 427 -26.44 15.13 12.28
CA LYS A 427 -27.15 16.38 12.61
C LYS A 427 -28.63 16.17 12.88
N THR A 428 -29.23 15.13 12.34
CA THR A 428 -30.65 14.79 12.52
C THR A 428 -30.81 13.32 12.93
N LYS A 429 -31.85 13.04 13.71
CA LYS A 429 -32.19 11.65 14.07
C LYS A 429 -32.53 10.76 12.88
N ALA A 430 -33.09 11.35 11.83
CA ALA A 430 -33.42 10.65 10.57
C ALA A 430 -32.16 10.15 9.83
N ASP A 431 -31.01 10.77 10.07
CA ASP A 431 -29.75 10.40 9.44
C ASP A 431 -28.94 9.35 10.21
N GLN A 432 -29.42 8.93 11.41
CA GLN A 432 -28.71 7.95 12.25
C GLN A 432 -28.52 6.62 11.52
N ASP A 433 -29.61 6.05 10.97
CA ASP A 433 -29.56 4.77 10.27
C ASP A 433 -28.77 4.89 8.95
N LYS A 434 -28.92 6.02 8.25
CA LYS A 434 -28.14 6.31 7.05
C LYS A 434 -26.65 6.41 7.34
N MET A 435 -26.27 7.09 8.43
CA MET A 435 -24.88 7.20 8.87
C MET A 435 -24.28 5.82 9.18
N GLY A 436 -24.99 5.00 9.95
CA GLY A 436 -24.53 3.66 10.27
C GLY A 436 -24.30 2.79 9.03
N ASN A 437 -25.25 2.81 8.08
CA ASN A 437 -25.12 2.08 6.82
C ASN A 437 -23.97 2.62 5.94
N ALA A 438 -23.80 3.94 5.87
CA ALA A 438 -22.72 4.57 5.10
C ALA A 438 -21.35 4.23 5.70
N LEU A 439 -21.21 4.34 7.03
CA LEU A 439 -19.95 4.01 7.71
C LEU A 439 -19.59 2.51 7.56
N ALA A 440 -20.59 1.61 7.62
CA ALA A 440 -20.36 0.19 7.38
C ALA A 440 -19.81 -0.07 5.96
N LYS A 441 -20.37 0.58 4.94
CA LYS A 441 -19.89 0.47 3.55
C LYS A 441 -18.46 1.00 3.41
N LEU A 442 -18.16 2.15 4.01
CA LEU A 442 -16.82 2.74 3.98
C LEU A 442 -15.79 1.85 4.68
N ALA A 443 -16.17 1.20 5.78
CA ALA A 443 -15.31 0.23 6.47
C ALA A 443 -15.09 -1.07 5.67
N GLU A 444 -16.02 -1.46 4.81
CA GLU A 444 -15.81 -2.58 3.87
C GLU A 444 -14.81 -2.22 2.77
N GLU A 445 -14.80 -0.96 2.33
CA GLU A 445 -13.87 -0.47 1.29
C GLU A 445 -12.45 -0.32 1.80
N ASP A 446 -12.28 0.15 3.03
CA ASP A 446 -10.99 0.50 3.61
C ASP A 446 -10.71 -0.28 4.91
N PRO A 447 -9.80 -1.27 4.87
CA PRO A 447 -9.47 -2.09 6.03
C PRO A 447 -8.76 -1.33 7.16
N THR A 448 -8.23 -0.12 6.91
CA THR A 448 -7.62 0.74 7.93
C THR A 448 -8.61 1.73 8.55
N PHE A 449 -9.83 1.78 8.03
CA PHE A 449 -10.91 2.56 8.60
C PHE A 449 -11.77 1.69 9.52
N GLN A 450 -11.93 2.12 10.76
CA GLN A 450 -12.72 1.41 11.77
C GLN A 450 -13.83 2.29 12.33
N VAL A 451 -14.93 1.64 12.69
CA VAL A 451 -16.09 2.28 13.32
C VAL A 451 -16.36 1.56 14.62
N LYS A 452 -16.37 2.29 15.71
CA LYS A 452 -16.70 1.77 17.05
C LYS A 452 -17.80 2.63 17.68
N THR A 453 -18.68 2.02 18.47
CA THR A 453 -19.57 2.76 19.35
C THR A 453 -18.99 2.74 20.75
N ASP A 454 -18.75 3.91 21.31
CA ASP A 454 -18.34 4.02 22.70
C ASP A 454 -19.53 3.70 23.60
N GLU A 455 -19.42 2.60 24.35
CA GLU A 455 -20.48 2.12 25.23
C GLU A 455 -20.80 3.10 26.37
N ALA A 456 -19.83 3.88 26.82
CA ALA A 456 -19.98 4.83 27.92
C ALA A 456 -20.71 6.11 27.47
N SER A 457 -20.36 6.68 26.34
CA SER A 457 -20.95 7.93 25.82
C SER A 457 -22.06 7.70 24.80
N GLY A 458 -22.16 6.50 24.22
CA GLY A 458 -23.06 6.19 23.12
C GLY A 458 -22.66 6.87 21.78
N GLN A 459 -21.48 7.48 21.72
CA GLN A 459 -20.99 8.16 20.54
C GLN A 459 -20.42 7.16 19.53
N THR A 460 -20.58 7.48 18.24
CA THR A 460 -19.91 6.75 17.17
C THR A 460 -18.53 7.36 16.95
N ILE A 461 -17.48 6.54 17.10
CA ILE A 461 -16.09 6.92 16.85
C ILE A 461 -15.65 6.29 15.54
N ILE A 462 -15.11 7.10 14.65
CA ILE A 462 -14.44 6.67 13.43
C ILE A 462 -12.93 6.83 13.60
N SER A 463 -12.18 5.80 13.23
CA SER A 463 -10.72 5.78 13.39
C SER A 463 -10.04 5.51 12.05
N GLY A 464 -8.88 6.15 11.83
CA GLY A 464 -8.13 6.08 10.58
C GLY A 464 -6.64 6.36 10.74
N MET A 465 -5.93 6.47 9.62
CA MET A 465 -4.47 6.60 9.58
C MET A 465 -3.96 8.03 9.76
N GLY A 466 -4.81 9.04 9.60
CA GLY A 466 -4.44 10.44 9.73
C GLY A 466 -5.63 11.38 9.64
N GLU A 467 -5.39 12.67 9.92
CA GLU A 467 -6.43 13.70 9.86
C GLU A 467 -7.05 13.81 8.47
N LEU A 468 -6.23 13.83 7.42
CA LEU A 468 -6.70 13.90 6.03
C LEU A 468 -7.57 12.69 5.66
N HIS A 469 -7.18 11.50 6.11
CA HIS A 469 -7.97 10.28 5.89
C HIS A 469 -9.39 10.44 6.47
N LEU A 470 -9.51 10.86 7.72
CA LEU A 470 -10.82 11.05 8.37
C LEU A 470 -11.62 12.20 7.77
N ASP A 471 -10.98 13.30 7.37
CA ASP A 471 -11.62 14.40 6.67
C ASP A 471 -12.27 13.95 5.36
N ILE A 472 -11.58 13.10 4.61
CA ILE A 472 -12.09 12.54 3.36
C ILE A 472 -13.28 11.63 3.62
N ILE A 473 -13.21 10.78 4.63
CA ILE A 473 -14.34 9.92 5.03
C ILE A 473 -15.58 10.75 5.39
N VAL A 474 -15.42 11.80 6.17
CA VAL A 474 -16.53 12.68 6.55
C VAL A 474 -17.08 13.43 5.34
N ASP A 475 -16.23 13.87 4.45
CA ASP A 475 -16.66 14.53 3.21
C ASP A 475 -17.39 13.57 2.27
N ARG A 476 -16.98 12.30 2.22
CA ARG A 476 -17.70 11.22 1.51
C ARG A 476 -19.08 10.95 2.10
N LEU A 477 -19.22 10.94 3.43
CA LEU A 477 -20.53 10.83 4.08
C LEU A 477 -21.48 11.92 3.58
N ARG A 478 -21.01 13.15 3.49
CA ARG A 478 -21.81 14.29 3.02
C ARG A 478 -22.13 14.21 1.52
N ARG A 479 -21.12 13.97 0.67
CA ARG A 479 -21.27 14.05 -0.80
C ARG A 479 -21.92 12.81 -1.39
N GLU A 480 -21.47 11.62 -1.02
CA GLU A 480 -21.94 10.36 -1.60
C GLU A 480 -23.22 9.85 -0.93
N PHE A 481 -23.25 9.91 0.41
CA PHE A 481 -24.35 9.32 1.19
C PHE A 481 -25.40 10.35 1.65
N LYS A 482 -25.16 11.65 1.40
CA LYS A 482 -26.05 12.74 1.80
C LYS A 482 -26.35 12.75 3.31
N VAL A 483 -25.33 12.50 4.12
CA VAL A 483 -25.39 12.50 5.59
C VAL A 483 -24.51 13.62 6.13
N GLU A 484 -25.13 14.57 6.84
CA GLU A 484 -24.42 15.62 7.54
C GLU A 484 -24.10 15.20 8.96
N VAL A 485 -22.84 15.35 9.39
CA VAL A 485 -22.37 14.99 10.73
C VAL A 485 -21.71 16.18 11.44
N ASN A 486 -21.79 16.18 12.76
CA ASN A 486 -20.95 17.00 13.62
C ASN A 486 -19.71 16.16 13.99
N GLN A 487 -18.54 16.80 14.02
CA GLN A 487 -17.27 16.18 14.33
C GLN A 487 -16.79 16.65 15.70
N GLY A 488 -16.29 15.70 16.51
CA GLY A 488 -15.54 15.99 17.73
C GLY A 488 -14.08 16.35 17.41
N GLN A 489 -13.30 16.61 18.46
CA GLN A 489 -11.85 16.82 18.32
C GLN A 489 -11.15 15.47 18.06
N PRO A 490 -10.10 15.47 17.24
CA PRO A 490 -9.29 14.27 17.05
C PRO A 490 -8.69 13.78 18.37
N GLN A 491 -8.67 12.47 18.55
CA GLN A 491 -8.09 11.81 19.72
C GLN A 491 -7.15 10.70 19.27
N VAL A 492 -6.11 10.48 20.04
CA VAL A 492 -5.12 9.43 19.79
C VAL A 492 -5.70 8.08 20.24
N GLU A 493 -5.51 7.06 19.42
CA GLU A 493 -5.78 5.67 19.79
C GLU A 493 -4.60 5.13 20.61
N TYR A 494 -4.75 5.15 21.92
CA TYR A 494 -3.77 4.54 22.83
C TYR A 494 -3.96 3.02 22.89
N LYS A 495 -2.87 2.32 23.21
CA LYS A 495 -2.88 0.89 23.50
C LYS A 495 -2.29 0.62 24.89
N GLU A 496 -2.38 -0.62 25.33
CA GLU A 496 -1.70 -1.08 26.55
C GLU A 496 -0.70 -2.19 26.23
N SER A 497 0.28 -2.37 27.08
CA SER A 497 1.23 -3.49 27.00
C SER A 497 1.60 -3.96 28.40
N LEU A 498 1.86 -5.25 28.55
CA LEU A 498 2.41 -5.82 29.76
C LEU A 498 3.94 -5.76 29.72
N THR A 499 4.58 -5.44 30.84
CA THR A 499 6.04 -5.35 30.92
C THR A 499 6.69 -6.39 31.81
N ALA A 500 5.91 -7.14 32.58
CA ALA A 500 6.38 -8.18 33.48
C ALA A 500 5.53 -9.44 33.38
N VAL A 501 6.05 -10.53 33.86
CA VAL A 501 5.37 -11.82 33.96
C VAL A 501 4.67 -11.93 35.30
N ALA A 502 3.41 -12.39 35.32
CA ALA A 502 2.64 -12.65 36.51
C ALA A 502 2.05 -14.07 36.48
N ASN A 503 2.05 -14.74 37.63
CA ASN A 503 1.37 -16.01 37.80
C ASN A 503 0.08 -15.75 38.55
N HIS A 504 -1.02 -16.39 38.10
CA HIS A 504 -2.34 -16.22 38.69
C HIS A 504 -3.16 -17.49 38.68
N ARG A 505 -3.98 -17.64 39.70
CA ARG A 505 -5.02 -18.66 39.75
C ARG A 505 -6.37 -17.97 39.83
N GLU A 506 -7.27 -18.29 38.91
CA GLU A 506 -8.64 -17.81 38.90
C GLU A 506 -9.63 -18.94 39.11
N VAL A 507 -10.47 -18.80 40.12
CA VAL A 507 -11.56 -19.75 40.39
C VAL A 507 -12.88 -19.02 40.16
N TYR A 508 -13.53 -19.35 39.06
CA TYR A 508 -14.87 -18.87 38.77
C TYR A 508 -15.91 -19.86 39.34
N LYS A 509 -16.67 -19.38 40.32
CA LYS A 509 -17.73 -20.18 40.92
C LYS A 509 -19.00 -19.36 41.11
N LYS A 510 -20.11 -19.85 40.57
CA LYS A 510 -21.42 -19.22 40.72
C LYS A 510 -22.46 -20.30 41.00
N GLN A 511 -23.20 -20.18 42.09
CA GLN A 511 -24.33 -21.04 42.43
C GLN A 511 -25.60 -20.19 42.45
N THR A 512 -26.58 -20.53 41.63
CA THR A 512 -27.91 -19.94 41.61
C THR A 512 -28.88 -21.11 41.48
N GLY A 513 -29.57 -21.46 42.50
CA GLY A 513 -30.72 -22.39 42.59
C GLY A 513 -30.95 -23.42 41.47
N GLY A 514 -29.93 -24.19 41.07
CA GLY A 514 -29.93 -25.14 39.97
C GLY A 514 -28.51 -25.59 39.63
N ARG A 515 -28.23 -25.89 38.35
CA ARG A 515 -26.88 -26.21 37.87
C ARG A 515 -25.95 -25.02 38.08
N GLY A 516 -24.88 -25.21 38.85
CA GLY A 516 -23.87 -24.18 39.11
C GLY A 516 -22.96 -23.91 37.92
N LYS A 517 -22.02 -23.00 38.12
CA LYS A 517 -20.92 -22.68 37.19
C LYS A 517 -19.59 -22.81 37.91
N PHE A 518 -18.64 -23.53 37.36
CA PHE A 518 -17.32 -23.72 37.95
C PHE A 518 -16.22 -23.78 36.88
N ALA A 519 -15.17 -23.04 37.09
CA ALA A 519 -13.91 -23.18 36.33
C ALA A 519 -12.75 -22.72 37.22
N ASP A 520 -11.65 -23.45 37.17
CA ASP A 520 -10.41 -23.14 37.88
C ASP A 520 -9.25 -23.26 36.93
N ILE A 521 -8.52 -22.17 36.74
CA ILE A 521 -7.37 -22.09 35.87
C ILE A 521 -6.15 -21.48 36.58
N VAL A 522 -4.99 -22.06 36.35
CA VAL A 522 -3.70 -21.55 36.81
C VAL A 522 -2.87 -21.23 35.58
N PHE A 523 -2.45 -19.98 35.43
CA PHE A 523 -1.73 -19.53 34.26
C PHE A 523 -0.67 -18.49 34.58
N GLU A 524 0.25 -18.37 33.66
CA GLU A 524 1.24 -17.31 33.62
C GLU A 524 0.91 -16.37 32.46
N ILE A 525 0.98 -15.06 32.68
CA ILE A 525 0.74 -14.03 31.68
C ILE A 525 1.89 -13.04 31.66
N GLY A 526 2.27 -12.59 30.50
CA GLY A 526 3.32 -11.60 30.29
C GLY A 526 3.30 -11.02 28.88
N PRO A 527 4.31 -10.20 28.54
CA PRO A 527 4.45 -9.64 27.22
C PRO A 527 4.62 -10.77 26.18
N ALA A 528 4.14 -10.55 24.96
CA ALA A 528 4.44 -11.41 23.81
C ALA A 528 5.94 -11.44 23.51
N ASP A 529 6.40 -12.49 22.84
CA ASP A 529 7.78 -12.56 22.36
C ASP A 529 8.05 -11.41 21.34
N GLU A 530 9.30 -11.00 21.23
CA GLU A 530 9.69 -9.87 20.37
C GLU A 530 9.25 -10.11 18.92
N GLY A 531 8.60 -9.10 18.36
CA GLY A 531 8.06 -9.13 16.99
C GLY A 531 6.76 -9.89 16.80
N LYS A 532 6.16 -10.42 17.87
CA LYS A 532 4.86 -11.10 17.81
C LYS A 532 3.72 -10.22 18.30
N THR A 533 2.59 -10.33 17.64
CA THR A 533 1.34 -9.65 17.97
C THR A 533 0.24 -10.66 18.26
N GLY A 534 -0.82 -10.23 18.95
CA GLY A 534 -1.92 -11.09 19.31
C GLY A 534 -1.65 -11.98 20.53
N LEU A 535 -2.43 -13.04 20.66
CA LEU A 535 -2.32 -13.99 21.78
C LEU A 535 -1.37 -15.13 21.42
N GLU A 536 -0.27 -15.25 22.16
CA GLU A 536 0.55 -16.47 22.19
C GLU A 536 0.02 -17.36 23.32
N PHE A 537 -0.71 -18.44 22.98
CA PHE A 537 -1.30 -19.33 23.95
C PHE A 537 -0.54 -20.65 24.00
N ILE A 538 0.00 -20.99 25.17
CA ILE A 538 0.74 -22.24 25.42
C ILE A 538 -0.06 -23.08 26.42
N ASN A 539 -0.34 -24.32 26.04
CA ASN A 539 -1.02 -25.28 26.90
C ASN A 539 -0.02 -26.28 27.50
N GLU A 540 0.19 -26.19 28.81
CA GLU A 540 1.04 -27.12 29.57
C GLU A 540 0.23 -28.08 30.47
N ILE A 541 -1.08 -28.17 30.28
CA ILE A 541 -1.94 -29.03 31.10
C ILE A 541 -1.52 -30.50 30.97
N LYS A 542 -1.29 -31.14 32.10
CA LYS A 542 -0.96 -32.56 32.21
C LYS A 542 -2.06 -33.29 32.94
N GLY A 543 -2.25 -34.60 32.64
CA GLY A 543 -3.15 -35.47 33.40
C GLY A 543 -4.65 -35.23 33.25
N GLY A 544 -5.08 -34.34 32.33
CA GLY A 544 -6.52 -34.08 32.10
C GLY A 544 -7.20 -33.26 33.18
N ASN A 545 -6.45 -32.48 33.97
CA ASN A 545 -6.96 -31.60 35.03
C ASN A 545 -7.99 -30.60 34.51
N ILE A 546 -7.79 -30.12 33.27
CA ILE A 546 -8.80 -29.43 32.48
C ILE A 546 -9.12 -30.31 31.27
N PRO A 547 -10.37 -30.68 31.02
CA PRO A 547 -10.75 -31.41 29.82
C PRO A 547 -10.36 -30.68 28.55
N LYS A 548 -9.86 -31.42 27.54
CA LYS A 548 -9.40 -30.85 26.29
C LYS A 548 -10.43 -29.97 25.59
N GLU A 549 -11.70 -30.25 25.76
CA GLU A 549 -12.82 -29.49 25.16
C GLU A 549 -12.98 -28.09 25.74
N PHE A 550 -12.41 -27.79 26.92
CA PHE A 550 -12.52 -26.48 27.59
C PHE A 550 -11.29 -25.58 27.33
N ILE A 551 -10.17 -26.15 26.85
CA ILE A 551 -8.95 -25.40 26.61
C ILE A 551 -9.17 -24.33 25.53
N PRO A 552 -9.81 -24.59 24.36
CA PRO A 552 -10.15 -23.55 23.39
C PRO A 552 -11.00 -22.40 23.96
N SER A 553 -11.82 -22.69 24.96
CA SER A 553 -12.65 -21.66 25.64
C SER A 553 -11.80 -20.74 26.53
N VAL A 554 -10.76 -21.27 27.16
CA VAL A 554 -9.79 -20.48 27.93
C VAL A 554 -9.02 -19.56 26.97
N GLU A 555 -8.52 -20.08 25.85
CA GLU A 555 -7.82 -19.31 24.83
C GLU A 555 -8.72 -18.19 24.27
N LYS A 556 -9.96 -18.51 23.93
CA LYS A 556 -10.95 -17.54 23.46
C LYS A 556 -11.20 -16.45 24.51
N GLY A 557 -11.32 -16.81 25.80
CA GLY A 557 -11.50 -15.86 26.88
C GLY A 557 -10.37 -14.86 27.01
N PHE A 558 -9.13 -15.29 26.91
CA PHE A 558 -7.97 -14.40 26.89
C PHE A 558 -7.93 -13.53 25.65
N LYS A 559 -8.22 -14.08 24.48
CA LYS A 559 -8.26 -13.33 23.22
C LYS A 559 -9.30 -12.19 23.24
N GLU A 560 -10.46 -12.44 23.80
CA GLU A 560 -11.48 -11.41 23.98
C GLU A 560 -11.12 -10.39 25.06
N ALA A 561 -10.48 -10.84 26.14
CA ALA A 561 -10.05 -9.96 27.24
C ALA A 561 -8.98 -8.93 26.80
N MET A 562 -8.16 -9.25 25.80
CA MET A 562 -7.15 -8.33 25.27
C MET A 562 -7.74 -7.04 24.71
N LYS A 563 -9.00 -7.02 24.31
CA LYS A 563 -9.66 -5.82 23.80
C LYS A 563 -9.86 -4.74 24.86
N ASN A 564 -9.80 -5.12 26.14
CA ASN A 564 -9.98 -4.23 27.28
C ASN A 564 -8.83 -4.41 28.28
N GLY A 565 -7.78 -3.65 28.11
CA GLY A 565 -6.59 -3.69 28.95
C GLY A 565 -6.88 -3.38 30.43
N PRO A 566 -6.03 -3.86 31.36
CA PRO A 566 -6.27 -3.77 32.80
C PRO A 566 -6.06 -2.37 33.37
N LEU A 567 -5.42 -1.46 32.66
CA LEU A 567 -5.02 -0.15 33.14
C LEU A 567 -6.08 0.93 32.89
N ALA A 568 -6.49 1.08 31.66
CA ALA A 568 -7.45 2.10 31.22
C ALA A 568 -8.51 1.57 30.23
N GLY A 569 -8.48 0.27 29.91
CA GLY A 569 -9.43 -0.37 29.00
C GLY A 569 -9.01 -0.29 27.53
N PHE A 570 -7.79 0.14 27.22
CA PHE A 570 -7.29 0.13 25.84
C PHE A 570 -6.87 -1.27 25.41
N GLU A 571 -6.93 -1.53 24.10
CA GLU A 571 -6.53 -2.81 23.55
C GLU A 571 -5.05 -3.12 23.81
N ILE A 572 -4.75 -4.37 24.14
CA ILE A 572 -3.38 -4.87 24.27
C ILE A 572 -2.97 -5.54 22.96
N GLU A 573 -1.85 -5.12 22.40
CA GLU A 573 -1.38 -5.58 21.08
C GLU A 573 -0.85 -7.02 21.08
N GLY A 574 -0.20 -7.43 22.17
CA GLY A 574 0.33 -8.79 22.29
C GLY A 574 0.55 -9.23 23.72
N ILE A 575 0.17 -10.47 23.99
CA ILE A 575 0.42 -11.15 25.29
C ILE A 575 0.82 -12.60 25.05
N LYS A 576 1.54 -13.14 26.02
CA LYS A 576 1.84 -14.56 26.12
C LYS A 576 1.19 -15.15 27.34
N VAL A 577 0.37 -16.16 27.16
CA VAL A 577 -0.34 -16.89 28.23
C VAL A 577 0.07 -18.34 28.20
N THR A 578 0.57 -18.85 29.33
CA THR A 578 0.88 -20.26 29.53
C THR A 578 -0.10 -20.82 30.53
N LEU A 579 -1.01 -21.68 30.07
CA LEU A 579 -1.96 -22.39 30.94
C LEU A 579 -1.25 -23.58 31.56
N LYS A 580 -1.02 -23.51 32.89
CA LYS A 580 -0.16 -24.46 33.60
C LYS A 580 -0.97 -25.59 34.31
N ASP A 581 -2.09 -25.24 34.93
CA ASP A 581 -2.87 -26.18 35.70
C ASP A 581 -4.33 -25.69 35.81
N GLY A 582 -5.15 -26.45 36.46
CA GLY A 582 -6.55 -26.10 36.79
C GLY A 582 -7.35 -27.27 37.30
N SER A 583 -8.64 -27.05 37.44
CA SER A 583 -9.58 -28.13 37.80
C SER A 583 -10.97 -27.87 37.23
N PHE A 584 -11.78 -28.89 37.17
CA PHE A 584 -13.15 -28.79 36.67
C PHE A 584 -14.11 -29.56 37.63
N HIS A 585 -15.38 -29.23 37.52
CA HIS A 585 -16.44 -29.95 38.22
C HIS A 585 -17.31 -30.69 37.21
N PRO A 586 -17.55 -32.00 37.39
CA PRO A 586 -18.21 -32.84 36.39
C PRO A 586 -19.60 -32.36 35.95
N VAL A 587 -20.31 -31.61 36.80
CA VAL A 587 -21.68 -31.12 36.53
C VAL A 587 -21.70 -29.63 36.22
N ASP A 588 -20.88 -28.83 36.92
CA ASP A 588 -20.96 -27.35 36.90
C ASP A 588 -19.97 -26.69 35.96
N SER A 589 -19.05 -27.45 35.36
CA SER A 589 -18.12 -26.91 34.35
C SER A 589 -18.72 -26.96 32.96
N ASP A 590 -18.54 -25.87 32.24
CA ASP A 590 -18.88 -25.72 30.84
C ASP A 590 -17.92 -24.76 30.15
N GLN A 591 -18.02 -24.66 28.83
CA GLN A 591 -17.16 -23.80 28.00
C GLN A 591 -17.26 -22.33 28.44
N LEU A 592 -18.46 -21.84 28.73
CA LEU A 592 -18.66 -20.45 29.16
C LEU A 592 -17.98 -20.15 30.49
N SER A 593 -18.00 -21.11 31.44
CA SER A 593 -17.34 -20.92 32.73
C SER A 593 -15.84 -20.75 32.61
N PHE A 594 -15.18 -21.51 31.73
CA PHE A 594 -13.77 -21.37 31.44
C PHE A 594 -13.43 -20.09 30.69
N GLU A 595 -14.28 -19.66 29.74
CA GLU A 595 -14.15 -18.38 29.08
C GLU A 595 -14.21 -17.19 30.05
N LEU A 596 -15.17 -17.22 30.96
CA LEU A 596 -15.34 -16.21 32.03
C LEU A 596 -14.19 -16.23 33.04
N ALA A 597 -13.70 -17.41 33.43
CA ALA A 597 -12.53 -17.52 34.28
C ALA A 597 -11.28 -16.89 33.65
N ALA A 598 -11.06 -17.12 32.35
CA ALA A 598 -9.98 -16.49 31.61
C ALA A 598 -10.10 -14.97 31.58
N LYS A 599 -11.27 -14.43 31.31
CA LYS A 599 -11.54 -12.97 31.31
C LYS A 599 -11.31 -12.33 32.69
N LEU A 600 -11.79 -12.93 33.73
CA LEU A 600 -11.59 -12.44 35.10
C LEU A 600 -10.14 -12.54 35.54
N GLY A 601 -9.51 -13.68 35.26
CA GLY A 601 -8.12 -13.91 35.59
C GLY A 601 -7.18 -12.95 34.84
N PHE A 602 -7.47 -12.64 33.58
CA PHE A 602 -6.74 -11.64 32.81
C PHE A 602 -6.79 -10.27 33.49
N LYS A 603 -7.96 -9.83 33.96
CA LYS A 603 -8.12 -8.52 34.60
C LYS A 603 -7.25 -8.37 35.85
N GLU A 604 -7.19 -9.41 36.68
CA GLU A 604 -6.41 -9.38 37.92
C GLU A 604 -4.92 -9.63 37.68
N ALA A 605 -4.57 -10.62 36.86
CA ALA A 605 -3.18 -10.91 36.51
C ALA A 605 -2.54 -9.83 35.71
N GLY A 606 -3.28 -9.20 34.80
CA GLY A 606 -2.80 -8.09 33.96
C GLY A 606 -2.37 -6.89 34.79
N LYS A 607 -3.04 -6.57 35.88
CA LYS A 607 -2.64 -5.53 36.83
C LYS A 607 -1.28 -5.84 37.48
N ALA A 608 -1.06 -7.11 37.83
CA ALA A 608 0.20 -7.58 38.46
C ALA A 608 1.37 -7.65 37.44
N ALA A 609 1.09 -7.74 36.15
CA ALA A 609 2.08 -7.80 35.09
C ALA A 609 2.64 -6.42 34.67
N LYS A 610 2.51 -5.41 35.50
CA LYS A 610 3.00 -4.04 35.28
C LYS A 610 2.59 -3.47 33.93
N PRO A 611 1.30 -3.23 33.69
CA PRO A 611 0.81 -2.68 32.44
C PRO A 611 1.25 -1.24 32.25
N VAL A 612 1.50 -0.85 31.00
CA VAL A 612 1.87 0.52 30.61
C VAL A 612 0.97 1.00 29.47
N ILE A 613 0.75 2.31 29.38
CA ILE A 613 0.09 2.95 28.26
C ILE A 613 1.09 3.05 27.11
N MET A 614 0.69 2.67 25.92
CA MET A 614 1.44 2.78 24.68
C MET A 614 0.86 3.92 23.85
N GLU A 615 1.73 4.81 23.37
CA GLU A 615 1.35 5.91 22.49
C GLU A 615 1.91 5.70 21.07
N PRO A 616 1.17 6.11 20.02
CA PRO A 616 1.69 6.03 18.65
C PRO A 616 2.75 7.08 18.42
N ILE A 617 3.88 6.64 17.86
CA ILE A 617 5.00 7.47 17.45
C ILE A 617 5.01 7.56 15.95
N MET A 618 5.09 8.79 15.44
CA MET A 618 5.10 9.10 14.04
C MET A 618 6.52 9.38 13.55
N LYS A 619 6.85 8.89 12.37
CA LYS A 619 8.04 9.30 11.62
C LYS A 619 7.70 10.57 10.86
N LEU A 620 8.38 11.66 11.22
CA LEU A 620 8.21 12.97 10.60
C LEU A 620 9.43 13.30 9.76
N GLU A 621 9.20 13.80 8.57
CA GLU A 621 10.20 14.47 7.76
C GLU A 621 9.75 15.89 7.44
N VAL A 622 10.65 16.86 7.62
CA VAL A 622 10.40 18.26 7.29
C VAL A 622 11.46 18.71 6.30
N VAL A 623 11.01 19.21 5.14
CA VAL A 623 11.88 19.84 4.16
C VAL A 623 11.75 21.35 4.29
N THR A 624 12.84 22.03 4.58
CA THR A 624 12.85 23.47 4.90
C THR A 624 14.11 24.15 4.38
N PRO A 625 14.04 25.45 4.03
CA PRO A 625 15.24 26.28 3.90
C PRO A 625 16.04 26.29 5.22
N GLU A 626 17.36 26.39 5.11
CA GLU A 626 18.28 26.36 6.28
C GLU A 626 17.96 27.41 7.36
N GLU A 627 17.50 28.58 6.94
CA GLU A 627 17.16 29.70 7.82
C GLU A 627 16.08 29.37 8.88
N TYR A 628 15.18 28.42 8.59
CA TYR A 628 14.09 28.01 9.51
C TYR A 628 14.39 26.73 10.31
N MET A 629 15.49 26.06 10.02
CA MET A 629 15.84 24.77 10.62
C MET A 629 15.90 24.82 12.15
N GLY A 630 16.49 25.85 12.70
CA GLY A 630 16.64 26.04 14.18
C GLY A 630 15.28 26.15 14.87
N ASP A 631 14.37 26.95 14.32
CA ASP A 631 13.04 27.16 14.89
C ASP A 631 12.19 25.89 14.81
N ILE A 632 12.29 25.16 13.70
CA ILE A 632 11.58 23.89 13.49
C ILE A 632 12.09 22.83 14.46
N VAL A 633 13.39 22.65 14.61
CA VAL A 633 13.97 21.72 15.59
C VAL A 633 13.58 22.10 17.02
N GLY A 634 13.58 23.38 17.35
CA GLY A 634 13.14 23.90 18.66
C GLY A 634 11.66 23.57 18.92
N ASP A 635 10.79 23.70 17.93
CA ASP A 635 9.38 23.35 18.04
C ASP A 635 9.16 21.83 18.18
N LEU A 636 9.89 21.01 17.43
CA LEU A 636 9.83 19.56 17.54
C LEU A 636 10.27 19.08 18.93
N ASN A 637 11.31 19.67 19.51
CA ASN A 637 11.74 19.35 20.86
C ASN A 637 10.67 19.70 21.90
N ARG A 638 9.96 20.81 21.74
CA ARG A 638 8.81 21.16 22.60
C ARG A 638 7.67 20.15 22.50
N ARG A 639 7.49 19.52 21.33
CA ARG A 639 6.49 18.48 21.06
C ARG A 639 6.97 17.07 21.45
N ARG A 640 7.97 16.95 22.29
CA ARG A 640 8.57 15.68 22.71
C ARG A 640 9.15 14.88 21.53
N GLY A 641 9.47 15.54 20.43
CA GLY A 641 10.09 14.92 19.27
C GLY A 641 11.56 14.63 19.51
N THR A 642 12.03 13.55 18.90
CA THR A 642 13.46 13.18 18.87
C THR A 642 13.97 13.30 17.45
N VAL A 643 14.81 14.29 17.19
CA VAL A 643 15.46 14.45 15.89
C VAL A 643 16.55 13.39 15.75
N ASN A 644 16.43 12.53 14.75
CA ASN A 644 17.33 11.40 14.50
C ASN A 644 18.17 11.53 13.23
N GLY A 645 17.93 12.54 12.42
CA GLY A 645 18.70 12.81 11.21
C GLY A 645 18.48 14.21 10.65
N MET A 646 19.50 14.72 9.99
CA MET A 646 19.45 15.95 9.20
C MET A 646 20.26 15.71 7.93
N ASP A 647 19.61 15.88 6.79
CA ASP A 647 20.21 15.67 5.47
C ASP A 647 20.14 16.96 4.65
N ASP A 648 21.04 17.10 3.69
CA ASP A 648 21.01 18.16 2.69
C ASP A 648 20.36 17.66 1.40
N ARG A 649 19.45 18.47 0.86
CA ARG A 649 18.77 18.14 -0.39
C ARG A 649 18.58 19.41 -1.25
N ASN A 650 19.30 19.51 -2.34
CA ASN A 650 19.09 20.57 -3.37
C ASN A 650 18.77 21.97 -2.79
N ASN A 651 19.64 22.56 -1.97
CA ASN A 651 19.44 23.83 -1.26
C ASN A 651 18.36 23.83 -0.16
N ALA A 652 17.85 22.68 0.25
CA ALA A 652 16.98 22.55 1.40
C ALA A 652 17.57 21.61 2.45
N LYS A 653 17.16 21.77 3.70
CA LYS A 653 17.48 20.87 4.80
C LYS A 653 16.31 19.91 5.03
N VAL A 654 16.61 18.64 5.26
CA VAL A 654 15.63 17.63 5.63
C VAL A 654 15.84 17.25 7.08
N ILE A 655 14.83 17.49 7.91
CA ILE A 655 14.83 17.12 9.32
C ILE A 655 14.00 15.85 9.46
N LYS A 656 14.63 14.79 9.98
CA LYS A 656 13.98 13.52 10.31
C LYS A 656 13.81 13.42 11.81
N ALA A 657 12.60 13.12 12.27
CA ALA A 657 12.30 13.01 13.70
C ALA A 657 11.25 11.94 13.98
N PHE A 658 11.30 11.40 15.20
CA PHE A 658 10.19 10.63 15.76
C PHE A 658 9.42 11.51 16.73
N VAL A 659 8.11 11.60 16.55
CA VAL A 659 7.24 12.48 17.32
C VAL A 659 6.00 11.74 17.80
N PRO A 660 5.53 11.96 19.06
CA PRO A 660 4.28 11.38 19.50
C PRO A 660 3.10 12.06 18.80
N LEU A 661 2.17 11.27 18.28
CA LEU A 661 1.01 11.78 17.53
C LEU A 661 0.19 12.78 18.35
N ALA A 662 0.06 12.58 19.67
CA ALA A 662 -0.68 13.46 20.55
C ALA A 662 -0.21 14.93 20.53
N GLU A 663 1.06 15.17 20.22
CA GLU A 663 1.67 16.49 20.16
C GLU A 663 1.61 17.12 18.75
N MET A 664 1.11 16.39 17.76
CA MET A 664 1.22 16.76 16.34
C MET A 664 -0.06 17.31 15.73
N PHE A 665 -1.17 17.36 16.47
CA PHE A 665 -2.40 17.95 15.95
C PHE A 665 -2.19 19.43 15.60
N GLY A 666 -2.59 19.83 14.39
CA GLY A 666 -2.40 21.19 13.89
C GLY A 666 -0.96 21.56 13.54
N TYR A 667 -0.03 20.61 13.51
CA TYR A 667 1.39 20.87 13.23
C TYR A 667 1.63 21.55 11.89
N VAL A 668 0.89 21.19 10.84
CA VAL A 668 1.02 21.80 9.50
C VAL A 668 0.83 23.32 9.56
N THR A 669 -0.14 23.80 10.34
CA THR A 669 -0.37 25.24 10.55
C THR A 669 0.78 25.89 11.29
N SER A 670 1.30 25.24 12.36
CA SER A 670 2.46 25.73 13.10
C SER A 670 3.71 25.79 12.22
N LEU A 671 3.94 24.75 11.41
CA LEU A 671 5.07 24.70 10.49
C LEU A 671 5.01 25.82 9.43
N ARG A 672 3.84 26.07 8.88
CA ARG A 672 3.64 27.19 7.93
C ARG A 672 3.96 28.54 8.56
N THR A 673 3.55 28.74 9.81
CA THR A 673 3.85 29.98 10.55
C THR A 673 5.36 30.11 10.80
N LEU A 674 6.03 29.05 11.26
CA LEU A 674 7.48 29.05 11.55
C LEU A 674 8.35 29.26 10.31
N SER A 675 7.90 28.77 9.15
CA SER A 675 8.66 28.74 7.92
C SER A 675 8.19 29.76 6.87
N SER A 676 7.29 30.68 7.23
CA SER A 676 6.65 31.60 6.28
C SER A 676 6.06 30.86 5.04
N GLY A 677 5.52 29.66 5.26
CA GLY A 677 4.95 28.81 4.22
C GLY A 677 5.94 28.07 3.34
N ARG A 678 7.25 28.15 3.65
CA ARG A 678 8.30 27.55 2.81
C ARG A 678 8.69 26.11 3.17
N ALA A 679 8.35 25.64 4.35
CA ALA A 679 8.60 24.25 4.76
C ALA A 679 7.40 23.36 4.42
N THR A 680 7.72 22.13 4.07
CA THR A 680 6.75 21.06 3.88
C THR A 680 7.05 19.93 4.85
N SER A 681 6.03 19.16 5.23
CA SER A 681 6.21 18.00 6.09
C SER A 681 5.42 16.80 5.59
N SER A 682 5.95 15.63 5.85
CA SER A 682 5.21 14.38 5.77
C SER A 682 5.34 13.63 7.10
N MET A 683 4.26 12.97 7.51
CA MET A 683 4.20 12.27 8.77
C MET A 683 3.50 10.92 8.55
N GLU A 684 4.14 9.84 8.98
CA GLU A 684 3.60 8.49 8.89
C GLU A 684 3.72 7.74 10.22
N PHE A 685 2.82 6.79 10.46
CA PHE A 685 2.91 5.94 11.63
C PHE A 685 4.15 5.05 11.57
N GLU A 686 4.92 5.02 12.66
CA GLU A 686 6.11 4.16 12.76
C GLU A 686 5.88 3.01 13.74
N LYS A 687 5.54 3.31 14.99
CA LYS A 687 5.41 2.31 16.06
C LYS A 687 4.64 2.84 17.27
N TYR A 688 4.29 1.93 18.18
CA TYR A 688 3.86 2.27 19.53
C TYR A 688 5.04 2.21 20.49
N GLU A 689 5.13 3.18 21.39
CA GLU A 689 6.11 3.21 22.48
C GLU A 689 5.42 3.52 23.82
N PRO A 690 6.02 3.09 24.96
CA PRO A 690 5.50 3.45 26.27
C PRO A 690 5.44 4.97 26.44
N ALA A 691 4.26 5.47 26.84
CA ALA A 691 4.08 6.88 27.14
C ALA A 691 4.85 7.27 28.43
N PRO A 692 5.38 8.51 28.52
CA PRO A 692 5.92 9.03 29.77
C PRO A 692 4.88 9.00 30.89
N GLN A 693 5.32 8.86 32.13
CA GLN A 693 4.43 8.68 33.28
C GLN A 693 3.37 9.77 33.41
N ASN A 694 3.75 11.04 33.23
CA ASN A 694 2.83 12.17 33.27
C ASN A 694 1.74 12.09 32.20
N VAL A 695 2.11 11.70 30.98
CA VAL A 695 1.16 11.50 29.87
C VAL A 695 0.25 10.32 30.13
N ALA A 696 0.82 9.20 30.61
CA ALA A 696 0.04 8.01 30.95
C ALA A 696 -1.01 8.29 32.05
N GLU A 697 -0.65 9.06 33.08
CA GLU A 697 -1.56 9.45 34.16
C GLU A 697 -2.73 10.30 33.65
N GLU A 698 -2.49 11.26 32.76
CA GLU A 698 -3.54 12.06 32.12
C GLU A 698 -4.46 11.20 31.24
N VAL A 699 -3.88 10.30 30.46
CA VAL A 699 -4.65 9.41 29.57
C VAL A 699 -5.53 8.46 30.39
N ILE A 700 -4.99 7.88 31.47
CA ILE A 700 -5.74 7.00 32.38
C ILE A 700 -6.87 7.76 33.07
N ALA A 701 -6.59 8.99 33.53
CA ALA A 701 -7.61 9.82 34.17
C ALA A 701 -8.76 10.16 33.21
N LYS A 702 -8.46 10.51 31.95
CA LYS A 702 -9.48 10.77 30.94
C LYS A 702 -10.28 9.52 30.56
N ALA A 703 -9.65 8.36 30.52
CA ALA A 703 -10.33 7.10 30.18
C ALA A 703 -11.24 6.58 31.30
N ARG A 704 -10.98 6.95 32.55
CA ARG A 704 -11.78 6.54 33.71
C ARG A 704 -12.92 7.50 34.04
N GLY A 705 -12.99 8.68 33.37
CA GLY A 705 -14.02 9.72 33.54
C GLY A 705 -13.72 10.57 34.75
#